data_e5d36d6624311c4649b3e0e19cb28934
#
_entry.id   e5d36d6624311c4649b3e0e19cb28934
#
_cell.length_a   1.000
_cell.length_b   1.000
_cell.length_c   1.000
_cell.angle_alpha   90.00
_cell.angle_beta   90.00
_cell.angle_gamma   90.00
#
_symmetry.space_group_name_H-M   'P 1'
#
loop_
_entity.id
_entity.type
_entity.pdbx_description
1 polymer ?
#
loop_
_entity_poly.entity_id
_entity_poly.type
_entity_poly.pdbx_seq_one_letter_code
_entity_poly.pdbx_strand_id
1 'polypeptide(L)'
;MFPTLFLWARLATLTTGLVYIGRDNQLSVRIPRMTADVTVDGALTDSAWQHAALLTGFSEFSPQDGVPAADSTQVLVWYSPTAVYFGIRAYELHGAAHATLADRDKISADDNVQILLGTFHDRRQAYVFGVNPFGIQMDGTIVESGQILTGGWTPTLSGRVAPDRSQDFVFSSKGRLTDYGYEVEIRIPLKSLKYQSGDEQSWDLNIVRQVQHSGHEDSWVPAKRNNTSFLTQSGTLDGITGLSRGLVLDVNPSLTQKLTGGPSSRGWAYGHSSPQLGGRVQWGITNTLTMNGAVNPDFAEVESDAGQFVIDPRQALFFPEKRPFFIEGLDAFSTPHNLIYTRRIVQPDAALKLTGKVKGTGIGLLSAADDRSLSPTGRDRAFYNILRAQRDIGGQSRIGVAYTDRMLGRDYNRVADVDGRIVFGQVYSGSFQAAGSFDNTGGVKLNAPLWEGVLARNGKQFGLRYVLTGISDKFRARSGFISRPGVVHAGIDHRYTWFRQRGAKIETITGDFLLDDQWQYSNFIHRGDAQDKKMHFSGNLGLRGGWNVGAGFYVETFGFDRGLYSGYRILAPSGATLPFVGRPRITNHDYVFTLGTPQWSIFGANLLYVGGHDENFFEWAQANIDYVQLDLSVRPSDRARIDGSLAYSDYWRRSDHTLAGRNMIPRVKFEYQLTRAVFMRLVGEYDLFEHDDLRDETRTNFPLIINGDLASAVRSRSVHGDFLFSYQPTPGTVLFLGYGSQADGNPDPLQRFNWQPLRRASDYFFAKASYLFRI
;
A
#
# COMPACT_ATOMS: atom_id res chain seq x y z
N MET A 1 -0.37 43.06 -20.70
CA MET A 1 0.20 43.82 -19.57
C MET A 1 -0.96 44.54 -18.89
N PHE A 2 -1.23 44.27 -17.63
CA PHE A 2 -2.35 44.66 -16.77
C PHE A 2 -3.58 43.72 -16.78
N PRO A 3 -3.60 42.67 -15.92
CA PRO A 3 -4.70 42.45 -14.98
C PRO A 3 -4.28 42.04 -13.57
N THR A 4 -2.99 42.04 -13.21
CA THR A 4 -2.49 41.50 -11.93
C THR A 4 -2.60 42.45 -10.72
N LEU A 5 -2.90 43.73 -10.93
CA LEU A 5 -2.97 44.70 -9.83
C LEU A 5 -4.33 44.73 -9.10
N PHE A 6 -5.41 44.24 -9.69
CA PHE A 6 -6.74 44.29 -9.06
C PHE A 6 -7.05 43.15 -8.07
N LEU A 7 -6.32 42.04 -8.12
CA LEU A 7 -6.54 40.92 -7.19
C LEU A 7 -5.93 41.15 -5.79
N TRP A 8 -4.87 41.98 -5.71
CA TRP A 8 -4.21 42.28 -4.43
C TRP A 8 -5.01 43.19 -3.50
N ALA A 9 -5.88 44.03 -4.02
CA ALA A 9 -6.67 45.00 -3.23
C ALA A 9 -7.85 44.37 -2.49
N ARG A 10 -8.31 43.15 -2.88
CA ARG A 10 -9.38 42.43 -2.15
C ARG A 10 -8.85 41.48 -1.08
N LEU A 11 -7.54 41.17 -1.06
CA LEU A 11 -6.94 40.31 -0.07
C LEU A 11 -6.72 40.96 1.30
N ALA A 12 -6.69 42.29 1.38
CA ALA A 12 -6.30 43.03 2.58
C ALA A 12 -7.41 43.20 3.65
N THR A 13 -8.62 42.71 3.41
CA THR A 13 -9.76 43.02 4.30
C THR A 13 -10.37 41.79 5.03
N LEU A 14 -9.76 40.61 5.02
CA LEU A 14 -10.44 39.39 5.48
C LEU A 14 -9.86 38.73 6.72
N THR A 15 -8.67 39.05 7.18
CA THR A 15 -8.16 38.47 8.46
C THR A 15 -7.41 39.55 9.26
N THR A 16 -7.73 39.67 10.55
CA THR A 16 -6.89 40.40 11.53
C THR A 16 -5.75 39.54 12.07
N GLY A 17 -5.67 38.28 11.64
CA GLY A 17 -4.64 37.32 12.00
C GLY A 17 -3.32 37.55 11.27
N LEU A 18 -2.23 36.95 11.79
CA LEU A 18 -0.92 37.01 11.18
C LEU A 18 -0.91 36.23 9.87
N VAL A 19 -0.21 36.76 8.87
CA VAL A 19 -0.05 36.13 7.55
C VAL A 19 1.36 35.54 7.43
N TYR A 20 1.45 34.28 6.98
CA TYR A 20 2.69 33.55 6.78
C TYR A 20 2.80 33.09 5.32
N ILE A 21 3.84 33.56 4.63
CA ILE A 21 4.07 33.29 3.21
C ILE A 21 5.13 32.19 3.09
N GLY A 22 4.70 30.98 2.69
CA GLY A 22 5.57 29.81 2.65
C GLY A 22 6.79 29.97 1.74
N ARG A 23 6.61 30.47 0.51
CA ARG A 23 7.70 30.71 -0.44
C ARG A 23 8.73 31.73 0.02
N ASP A 24 8.37 32.61 0.98
CA ASP A 24 9.26 33.57 1.60
C ASP A 24 9.94 33.03 2.86
N ASN A 25 9.85 31.69 3.08
CA ASN A 25 10.37 30.96 4.23
C ASN A 25 9.82 31.43 5.60
N GLN A 26 8.59 31.97 5.64
CA GLN A 26 7.90 32.30 6.88
C GLN A 26 7.25 31.02 7.45
N LEU A 27 8.07 30.08 7.91
CA LEU A 27 7.64 28.70 8.23
C LEU A 27 7.42 28.45 9.73
N SER A 28 7.72 29.40 10.63
CA SER A 28 7.39 29.35 12.04
C SER A 28 6.09 30.11 12.28
N VAL A 29 5.03 29.38 12.58
CA VAL A 29 3.66 29.89 12.66
C VAL A 29 3.19 29.88 14.09
N ARG A 30 2.83 31.06 14.63
CA ARG A 30 2.08 31.17 15.87
C ARG A 30 0.58 31.19 15.58
N ILE A 31 -0.10 30.14 16.00
CA ILE A 31 -1.55 30.01 15.80
C ILE A 31 -2.30 30.56 17.03
N PRO A 32 -3.39 31.29 16.83
CA PRO A 32 -4.18 31.82 17.93
C PRO A 32 -4.95 30.70 18.66
N ARG A 33 -4.97 30.80 19.99
CA ARG A 33 -5.83 29.98 20.83
C ARG A 33 -7.18 30.66 21.00
N MET A 34 -8.25 29.96 20.67
CA MET A 34 -9.62 30.49 20.79
C MET A 34 -10.53 29.49 21.52
N THR A 35 -11.55 29.99 22.15
CA THR A 35 -12.59 29.17 22.81
C THR A 35 -13.92 29.17 22.02
N ALA A 36 -13.86 29.64 20.76
CA ALA A 36 -15.02 29.66 19.90
C ALA A 36 -15.51 28.25 19.60
N ASP A 37 -16.82 28.07 19.56
CA ASP A 37 -17.46 26.86 19.06
C ASP A 37 -17.83 27.10 17.60
N VAL A 38 -17.16 26.42 16.68
CA VAL A 38 -17.34 26.54 15.23
C VAL A 38 -18.06 25.29 14.75
N THR A 39 -19.15 25.47 14.03
CA THR A 39 -19.86 24.40 13.36
C THR A 39 -19.18 24.09 12.04
N VAL A 40 -18.70 22.85 11.86
CA VAL A 40 -18.08 22.42 10.61
C VAL A 40 -19.17 22.23 9.55
N ASP A 41 -19.50 23.29 8.81
CA ASP A 41 -20.56 23.32 7.79
C ASP A 41 -20.02 23.51 6.35
N GLY A 42 -18.72 23.80 6.21
CA GLY A 42 -18.00 24.02 4.94
C GLY A 42 -17.95 25.46 4.48
N ALA A 43 -18.38 26.42 5.33
CA ALA A 43 -18.38 27.82 5.04
C ALA A 43 -17.46 28.60 6.00
N LEU A 44 -16.43 29.27 5.50
CA LEU A 44 -15.50 30.05 6.31
C LEU A 44 -16.07 31.42 6.71
N THR A 45 -17.31 31.43 7.22
CA THR A 45 -18.06 32.63 7.59
C THR A 45 -18.05 32.93 9.06
N ASP A 46 -17.72 31.95 9.92
CA ASP A 46 -17.63 32.14 11.36
C ASP A 46 -16.56 33.18 11.73
N SER A 47 -16.84 33.98 12.76
CA SER A 47 -15.93 35.05 13.22
C SER A 47 -14.55 34.54 13.64
N ALA A 48 -14.44 33.29 14.08
CA ALA A 48 -13.16 32.67 14.42
C ALA A 48 -12.17 32.68 13.23
N TRP A 49 -12.65 32.47 12.00
CA TRP A 49 -11.81 32.48 10.82
C TRP A 49 -11.19 33.84 10.51
N GLN A 50 -11.80 34.93 10.96
CA GLN A 50 -11.27 36.31 10.79
C GLN A 50 -10.01 36.56 11.64
N HIS A 51 -9.86 35.79 12.74
CA HIS A 51 -8.73 35.92 13.67
C HIS A 51 -7.71 34.79 13.52
N ALA A 52 -7.94 33.83 12.64
CA ALA A 52 -7.04 32.71 12.37
C ALA A 52 -5.72 33.15 11.72
N ALA A 53 -4.66 32.42 11.96
CA ALA A 53 -3.42 32.58 11.20
C ALA A 53 -3.62 32.16 9.74
N LEU A 54 -3.18 32.99 8.79
CA LEU A 54 -3.33 32.75 7.36
C LEU A 54 -2.01 32.23 6.78
N LEU A 55 -2.03 31.03 6.22
CA LEU A 55 -0.94 30.41 5.48
C LEU A 55 -1.22 30.55 3.97
N THR A 56 -0.25 31.10 3.22
CA THR A 56 -0.37 31.33 1.78
C THR A 56 1.00 31.23 1.11
N GLY A 57 1.10 31.55 -0.19
CA GLY A 57 2.37 31.54 -0.91
C GLY A 57 2.91 30.15 -1.14
N PHE A 58 2.07 29.23 -1.61
CA PHE A 58 2.45 27.86 -1.97
C PHE A 58 3.45 27.83 -3.13
N SER A 59 4.27 26.81 -3.16
CA SER A 59 5.21 26.50 -4.23
C SER A 59 4.90 25.13 -4.82
N GLU A 60 5.12 24.96 -6.12
CA GLU A 60 5.05 23.65 -6.75
C GLU A 60 6.14 22.74 -6.17
N PHE A 61 5.78 21.51 -5.84
CA PHE A 61 6.67 20.45 -5.41
C PHE A 61 6.90 19.41 -6.52
N SER A 62 5.87 19.04 -7.24
CA SER A 62 5.93 18.10 -8.37
C SER A 62 5.11 18.62 -9.55
N PRO A 63 5.60 18.50 -10.81
CA PRO A 63 6.86 17.85 -11.22
C PRO A 63 8.12 18.70 -10.99
N GLN A 64 8.02 20.01 -10.75
CA GLN A 64 9.16 20.90 -10.61
C GLN A 64 9.12 21.70 -9.30
N ASP A 65 10.07 21.43 -8.39
CA ASP A 65 10.19 22.19 -7.15
C ASP A 65 10.84 23.56 -7.34
N GLY A 66 10.46 24.50 -6.46
CA GLY A 66 11.09 25.81 -6.34
C GLY A 66 10.50 26.89 -7.27
N VAL A 67 9.34 26.64 -7.86
CA VAL A 67 8.55 27.65 -8.61
C VAL A 67 7.26 27.96 -7.84
N PRO A 68 6.67 29.17 -7.97
CA PRO A 68 5.38 29.45 -7.34
C PRO A 68 4.28 28.51 -7.87
N ALA A 69 3.35 28.10 -7.00
CA ALA A 69 2.16 27.36 -7.39
C ALA A 69 1.36 28.13 -8.46
N ALA A 70 0.71 27.42 -9.39
CA ALA A 70 -0.12 28.05 -10.43
C ALA A 70 -1.41 28.59 -9.85
N ASP A 71 -2.04 27.79 -9.02
CA ASP A 71 -3.32 28.08 -8.42
C ASP A 71 -3.12 28.48 -6.95
N SER A 72 -3.81 29.56 -6.54
CA SER A 72 -3.64 30.08 -5.19
C SER A 72 -4.33 29.19 -4.16
N THR A 73 -3.68 29.03 -3.02
CA THR A 73 -4.23 28.33 -1.85
C THR A 73 -4.04 29.18 -0.61
N GLN A 74 -5.07 29.27 0.19
CA GLN A 74 -5.08 29.91 1.49
C GLN A 74 -5.55 28.92 2.54
N VAL A 75 -4.84 28.83 3.67
CA VAL A 75 -5.22 27.98 4.78
C VAL A 75 -5.23 28.78 6.07
N LEU A 76 -6.37 28.84 6.71
CA LEU A 76 -6.62 29.49 7.99
C LEU A 76 -6.43 28.44 9.11
N VAL A 77 -5.66 28.78 10.15
CA VAL A 77 -5.35 27.85 11.24
C VAL A 77 -5.52 28.50 12.60
N TRP A 78 -6.18 27.79 13.49
CA TRP A 78 -6.29 28.14 14.90
C TRP A 78 -6.54 26.89 15.76
N TYR A 79 -6.47 27.00 17.08
CA TYR A 79 -6.72 25.85 17.97
C TYR A 79 -7.54 26.24 19.21
N SER A 80 -8.22 25.22 19.76
CA SER A 80 -8.88 25.26 21.06
C SER A 80 -8.14 24.32 22.03
N PRO A 81 -8.48 24.31 23.31
CA PRO A 81 -7.94 23.32 24.25
C PRO A 81 -8.10 21.86 23.82
N THR A 82 -9.07 21.54 22.97
CA THR A 82 -9.47 20.16 22.62
C THR A 82 -9.34 19.81 21.16
N ALA A 83 -9.08 20.76 20.26
CA ALA A 83 -9.02 20.52 18.83
C ALA A 83 -8.15 21.55 18.09
N VAL A 84 -7.64 21.18 16.92
CA VAL A 84 -7.04 22.08 15.93
C VAL A 84 -8.00 22.22 14.75
N TYR A 85 -8.09 23.44 14.19
CA TYR A 85 -9.04 23.78 13.14
C TYR A 85 -8.28 24.30 11.92
N PHE A 86 -8.70 23.87 10.73
CA PHE A 86 -8.17 24.33 9.45
C PHE A 86 -9.32 24.74 8.55
N GLY A 87 -9.24 25.97 8.01
CA GLY A 87 -10.15 26.49 6.99
C GLY A 87 -9.36 26.66 5.68
N ILE A 88 -9.82 26.03 4.61
CA ILE A 88 -9.12 26.00 3.33
C ILE A 88 -9.91 26.78 2.30
N ARG A 89 -9.25 27.70 1.57
CA ARG A 89 -9.71 28.30 0.32
C ARG A 89 -8.76 27.91 -0.79
N ALA A 90 -9.22 27.10 -1.71
CA ALA A 90 -8.46 26.69 -2.87
C ALA A 90 -9.07 27.34 -4.12
N TYR A 91 -8.28 28.18 -4.77
CA TYR A 91 -8.68 28.85 -6.00
C TYR A 91 -8.41 27.95 -7.19
N GLU A 92 -9.37 27.87 -8.11
CA GLU A 92 -9.29 27.08 -9.31
C GLU A 92 -9.58 27.96 -10.52
N LEU A 93 -8.54 28.27 -11.31
CA LEU A 93 -8.63 29.21 -12.42
C LEU A 93 -8.91 28.56 -13.77
N HIS A 94 -8.73 27.24 -13.88
CA HIS A 94 -8.67 26.52 -15.16
C HIS A 94 -9.83 25.56 -15.38
N GLY A 95 -10.88 25.63 -14.57
CA GLY A 95 -12.05 24.78 -14.71
C GLY A 95 -12.78 24.55 -13.39
N ALA A 96 -13.77 23.70 -13.42
CA ALA A 96 -14.45 23.26 -12.21
C ALA A 96 -13.55 22.31 -11.42
N ALA A 97 -13.48 22.48 -10.11
CA ALA A 97 -12.77 21.56 -9.22
C ALA A 97 -13.31 20.14 -9.35
N HIS A 98 -12.42 19.17 -9.45
CA HIS A 98 -12.79 17.76 -9.49
C HIS A 98 -13.17 17.28 -8.09
N ALA A 99 -14.40 16.82 -7.92
CA ALA A 99 -14.90 16.34 -6.63
C ALA A 99 -15.91 15.21 -6.80
N THR A 100 -15.75 14.16 -6.00
CA THR A 100 -16.71 13.06 -5.92
C THR A 100 -17.15 12.84 -4.47
N LEU A 101 -18.38 12.34 -4.30
CA LEU A 101 -18.84 11.75 -3.04
C LEU A 101 -18.29 10.31 -3.00
N ALA A 102 -17.01 10.17 -2.73
CA ALA A 102 -16.36 8.88 -2.65
C ALA A 102 -16.48 8.29 -1.24
N ASP A 103 -16.16 7.00 -1.10
CA ASP A 103 -15.86 6.42 0.20
C ASP A 103 -14.57 7.02 0.77
N ARG A 104 -14.36 6.88 2.09
CA ARG A 104 -13.15 7.35 2.77
C ARG A 104 -11.90 6.80 2.06
N ASP A 105 -10.84 7.59 1.98
CA ASP A 105 -9.54 7.29 1.34
C ASP A 105 -9.56 7.10 -0.18
N LYS A 106 -10.69 7.34 -0.85
CA LYS A 106 -10.85 7.17 -2.31
C LYS A 106 -10.81 8.48 -3.09
N ILE A 107 -10.30 9.57 -2.50
CA ILE A 107 -10.25 10.91 -3.10
C ILE A 107 -8.98 11.20 -3.91
N SER A 108 -8.11 10.22 -4.15
CA SER A 108 -6.83 10.45 -4.86
C SER A 108 -6.99 10.92 -6.31
N ALA A 109 -8.14 10.70 -6.91
CA ALA A 109 -8.46 11.17 -8.25
C ALA A 109 -9.21 12.52 -8.27
N ASP A 110 -9.51 13.07 -7.09
CA ASP A 110 -10.13 14.39 -6.91
C ASP A 110 -9.07 15.45 -6.60
N ASP A 111 -9.38 16.70 -6.82
CA ASP A 111 -8.64 17.80 -6.18
C ASP A 111 -8.69 17.58 -4.67
N ASN A 112 -7.56 17.74 -4.00
CA ASN A 112 -7.54 17.55 -2.56
C ASN A 112 -6.45 18.38 -1.89
N VAL A 113 -6.66 18.69 -0.62
CA VAL A 113 -5.66 19.31 0.24
C VAL A 113 -5.38 18.41 1.42
N GLN A 114 -4.12 18.18 1.69
CA GLN A 114 -3.61 17.30 2.74
C GLN A 114 -2.86 18.11 3.77
N ILE A 115 -3.22 17.98 5.03
CA ILE A 115 -2.54 18.57 6.18
C ILE A 115 -1.62 17.50 6.75
N LEU A 116 -0.33 17.75 6.76
CA LEU A 116 0.70 16.90 7.34
C LEU A 116 1.08 17.48 8.70
N LEU A 117 0.74 16.78 9.78
CA LEU A 117 0.89 17.26 11.15
C LEU A 117 1.82 16.34 11.96
N GLY A 118 3.04 16.80 12.25
CA GLY A 118 4.05 16.08 13.04
C GLY A 118 4.02 16.51 14.51
N THR A 119 3.21 15.84 15.32
CA THR A 119 2.94 16.23 16.73
C THR A 119 4.05 15.87 17.70
N PHE A 120 5.07 15.13 17.25
CA PHE A 120 6.27 14.81 18.03
C PHE A 120 7.44 15.76 17.76
N HIS A 121 7.27 16.69 16.81
CA HIS A 121 8.30 17.64 16.37
C HIS A 121 9.64 16.96 16.06
N ASP A 122 9.59 15.79 15.47
CA ASP A 122 10.74 14.95 15.14
C ASP A 122 11.06 14.90 13.64
N ARG A 123 10.14 15.45 12.81
CA ARG A 123 10.26 15.51 11.34
C ARG A 123 10.49 14.15 10.68
N ARG A 124 9.96 13.06 11.27
CA ARG A 124 10.13 11.68 10.80
C ARG A 124 8.81 11.00 10.49
N GLN A 125 7.78 11.43 11.19
CA GLN A 125 6.42 10.95 11.03
C GLN A 125 5.43 12.10 11.09
N ALA A 126 4.35 11.99 10.33
CA ALA A 126 3.26 12.94 10.36
C ALA A 126 1.92 12.22 10.18
N TYR A 127 0.90 12.71 10.89
CA TYR A 127 -0.47 12.43 10.52
C TYR A 127 -0.81 13.14 9.23
N VAL A 128 -1.62 12.51 8.39
CA VAL A 128 -2.15 13.10 7.17
C VAL A 128 -3.66 13.20 7.30
N PHE A 129 -4.20 14.39 7.11
CA PHE A 129 -5.64 14.65 7.06
C PHE A 129 -5.93 15.30 5.72
N GLY A 130 -6.44 14.52 4.79
CA GLY A 130 -6.77 14.95 3.44
C GLY A 130 -8.28 15.16 3.25
N VAL A 131 -8.64 16.11 2.42
CA VAL A 131 -10.03 16.40 2.08
C VAL A 131 -10.16 16.82 0.62
N ASN A 132 -11.24 16.37 -0.03
CA ASN A 132 -11.62 16.86 -1.35
C ASN A 132 -12.57 18.08 -1.24
N PRO A 133 -12.99 18.72 -2.35
CA PRO A 133 -13.89 19.88 -2.33
C PRO A 133 -15.24 19.64 -1.66
N PHE A 134 -15.73 18.40 -1.58
CA PHE A 134 -16.93 18.06 -0.80
C PHE A 134 -16.63 17.75 0.67
N GLY A 135 -15.35 17.85 1.08
CA GLY A 135 -14.87 17.50 2.42
C GLY A 135 -14.90 16.00 2.70
N ILE A 136 -14.92 15.15 1.69
CA ILE A 136 -14.69 13.71 1.85
C ILE A 136 -13.29 13.49 2.36
N GLN A 137 -13.16 12.59 3.32
CA GLN A 137 -11.96 12.40 4.11
C GLN A 137 -11.01 11.38 3.48
N MET A 138 -9.73 11.67 3.61
CA MET A 138 -8.62 10.74 3.46
C MET A 138 -7.68 10.95 4.64
N ASP A 139 -7.24 9.90 5.28
CA ASP A 139 -6.30 10.03 6.38
C ASP A 139 -5.29 8.88 6.42
N GLY A 140 -4.32 9.03 7.30
CA GLY A 140 -3.24 8.06 7.44
C GLY A 140 -2.02 8.65 8.11
N THR A 141 -0.90 7.97 7.93
CA THR A 141 0.40 8.40 8.46
C THR A 141 1.47 8.36 7.38
N ILE A 142 2.40 9.28 7.44
CA ILE A 142 3.67 9.21 6.71
C ILE A 142 4.76 8.90 7.72
N VAL A 143 5.49 7.82 7.48
CA VAL A 143 6.70 7.49 8.23
C VAL A 143 7.85 7.36 7.23
N GLU A 144 8.82 8.24 7.32
CA GLU A 144 9.98 8.20 6.44
C GLU A 144 10.97 7.12 6.89
N SER A 145 10.54 5.88 6.70
CA SER A 145 11.30 4.69 7.13
C SER A 145 12.47 4.34 6.20
N GLY A 146 12.53 4.94 5.02
CA GLY A 146 13.49 4.55 3.99
C GLY A 146 13.16 3.21 3.34
N GLN A 147 11.97 2.66 3.56
CA GLN A 147 11.48 1.57 2.72
C GLN A 147 11.29 2.12 1.31
N ILE A 148 12.19 1.75 0.44
CA ILE A 148 11.96 1.86 -1.00
C ILE A 148 11.12 0.63 -1.32
N LEU A 149 9.89 0.85 -1.76
CA LEU A 149 9.04 -0.24 -2.25
C LEU A 149 9.82 -0.95 -3.37
N THR A 150 10.37 -2.10 -3.03
CA THR A 150 11.02 -2.98 -3.99
C THR A 150 9.92 -3.81 -4.62
N GLY A 151 9.65 -3.59 -5.87
CA GLY A 151 8.71 -4.41 -6.63
C GLY A 151 7.81 -3.56 -7.50
N GLY A 152 8.19 -3.43 -8.75
CA GLY A 152 7.36 -2.83 -9.78
C GLY A 152 8.19 -2.51 -11.02
N TRP A 153 7.61 -2.73 -12.15
CA TRP A 153 8.14 -2.45 -13.48
C TRP A 153 8.24 -0.93 -13.78
N THR A 154 7.86 -0.06 -12.82
CA THR A 154 7.84 1.38 -13.01
C THR A 154 8.97 2.06 -12.25
N PRO A 155 9.72 2.99 -12.89
CA PRO A 155 10.73 3.78 -12.22
C PRO A 155 10.15 4.58 -11.06
N THR A 156 10.75 4.49 -9.87
CA THR A 156 10.33 5.30 -8.72
C THR A 156 10.76 6.75 -8.92
N LEU A 157 9.83 7.63 -9.24
CA LEU A 157 10.11 9.07 -9.30
C LEU A 157 10.49 9.58 -7.92
N SER A 158 11.47 10.49 -7.83
CA SER A 158 11.81 11.18 -6.60
C SER A 158 10.65 12.08 -6.16
N GLY A 159 9.89 11.63 -5.20
CA GLY A 159 8.74 12.33 -4.63
C GLY A 159 8.71 12.16 -3.11
N ARG A 160 7.66 12.65 -2.47
CA ARG A 160 7.40 12.31 -1.07
C ARG A 160 6.88 10.87 -0.95
N VAL A 161 7.11 10.27 0.19
CA VAL A 161 6.52 8.96 0.52
C VAL A 161 4.99 9.12 0.54
N ALA A 162 4.28 8.19 -0.12
CA ALA A 162 2.82 8.15 -0.04
C ALA A 162 2.37 7.84 1.40
N PRO A 163 1.28 8.45 1.88
CA PRO A 163 0.74 8.12 3.19
C PRO A 163 0.23 6.67 3.22
N ASP A 164 0.49 5.99 4.34
CA ASP A 164 -0.20 4.76 4.67
C ASP A 164 -1.62 5.10 5.14
N ARG A 165 -2.62 4.81 4.31
CA ARG A 165 -4.04 5.10 4.52
C ARG A 165 -4.78 3.97 5.22
N SER A 166 -4.08 2.98 5.74
CA SER A 166 -4.71 1.84 6.40
C SER A 166 -5.35 2.22 7.74
N GLN A 167 -4.88 3.32 8.37
CA GLN A 167 -5.35 3.80 9.67
C GLN A 167 -6.40 4.90 9.52
N ASP A 168 -7.53 4.73 10.19
CA ASP A 168 -8.61 5.72 10.24
C ASP A 168 -8.56 6.55 11.52
N PHE A 169 -8.58 7.87 11.39
CA PHE A 169 -8.66 8.83 12.50
C PHE A 169 -10.02 9.52 12.54
N VAL A 170 -10.56 9.74 13.73
CA VAL A 170 -11.83 10.46 13.87
C VAL A 170 -11.58 11.96 13.82
N PHE A 171 -12.04 12.61 12.77
CA PHE A 171 -12.06 14.06 12.62
C PHE A 171 -13.31 14.51 11.86
N SER A 172 -13.61 15.79 11.89
CA SER A 172 -14.77 16.36 11.18
C SER A 172 -14.31 17.21 10.01
N SER A 173 -15.00 17.11 8.89
CA SER A 173 -14.74 17.94 7.72
C SER A 173 -16.02 18.18 6.94
N LYS A 174 -16.10 19.31 6.27
CA LYS A 174 -17.16 19.68 5.35
C LYS A 174 -16.60 20.61 4.31
N GLY A 175 -17.05 20.49 3.07
CA GLY A 175 -16.61 21.35 1.98
C GLY A 175 -17.77 21.74 1.09
N ARG A 176 -17.55 22.79 0.29
CA ARG A 176 -18.46 23.29 -0.72
C ARG A 176 -17.71 23.84 -1.92
N LEU A 177 -18.30 23.68 -3.09
CA LEU A 177 -17.85 24.38 -4.30
C LEU A 177 -18.25 25.85 -4.24
N THR A 178 -17.43 26.72 -4.78
CA THR A 178 -17.64 28.16 -4.89
C THR A 178 -17.42 28.59 -6.35
N ASP A 179 -17.72 29.84 -6.66
CA ASP A 179 -17.47 30.46 -7.97
C ASP A 179 -15.97 30.64 -8.30
N TYR A 180 -15.10 30.59 -7.28
CA TYR A 180 -13.65 30.72 -7.43
C TYR A 180 -12.85 29.42 -7.21
N GLY A 181 -13.52 28.30 -6.91
CA GLY A 181 -12.90 27.02 -6.59
C GLY A 181 -13.67 26.28 -5.48
N TYR A 182 -13.09 26.16 -4.28
CA TYR A 182 -13.77 25.49 -3.17
C TYR A 182 -13.29 25.96 -1.79
N GLU A 183 -14.16 25.77 -0.79
CA GLU A 183 -13.84 25.97 0.63
C GLU A 183 -14.04 24.65 1.38
N VAL A 184 -13.19 24.40 2.40
CA VAL A 184 -13.31 23.26 3.29
C VAL A 184 -12.99 23.66 4.72
N GLU A 185 -13.79 23.17 5.66
CA GLU A 185 -13.53 23.24 7.09
C GLU A 185 -13.13 21.88 7.63
N ILE A 186 -12.12 21.86 8.51
CA ILE A 186 -11.61 20.66 9.18
C ILE A 186 -11.46 20.95 10.68
N ARG A 187 -11.95 20.02 11.51
CA ARG A 187 -11.72 19.99 12.96
C ARG A 187 -11.08 18.67 13.35
N ILE A 188 -9.87 18.72 13.92
CA ILE A 188 -9.10 17.56 14.36
C ILE A 188 -9.10 17.53 15.91
N PRO A 189 -9.85 16.62 16.55
CA PRO A 189 -9.86 16.49 18.00
C PRO A 189 -8.52 15.98 18.52
N LEU A 190 -8.02 16.53 19.61
CA LEU A 190 -6.78 16.07 20.25
C LEU A 190 -6.84 14.62 20.74
N LYS A 191 -8.04 14.09 20.99
CA LYS A 191 -8.24 12.66 21.30
C LYS A 191 -7.80 11.74 20.15
N SER A 192 -7.77 12.22 18.91
CA SER A 192 -7.34 11.45 17.73
C SER A 192 -5.83 11.50 17.50
N LEU A 193 -5.10 12.33 18.25
CA LEU A 193 -3.66 12.53 18.08
C LEU A 193 -2.87 11.97 19.26
N LYS A 194 -1.69 11.45 19.00
CA LYS A 194 -0.64 11.27 20.01
C LYS A 194 0.33 12.44 19.89
N TYR A 195 0.72 13.04 20.97
CA TYR A 195 1.63 14.18 20.98
C TYR A 195 2.49 14.22 22.25
N GLN A 196 3.61 14.94 22.24
CA GLN A 196 4.48 15.07 23.38
C GLN A 196 3.77 15.78 24.54
N SER A 197 4.11 15.42 25.77
CA SER A 197 3.63 16.13 26.96
C SER A 197 4.56 17.33 27.22
N GLY A 198 3.97 18.49 27.47
CA GLY A 198 4.69 19.73 27.77
C GLY A 198 3.72 20.90 27.90
N ASP A 199 4.10 21.93 28.67
CA ASP A 199 3.27 23.12 28.89
C ASP A 199 3.15 23.96 27.60
N GLU A 200 4.24 24.05 26.85
CA GLU A 200 4.29 24.66 25.52
C GLU A 200 4.83 23.61 24.52
N GLN A 201 4.21 23.57 23.36
CA GLN A 201 4.56 22.60 22.32
C GLN A 201 4.79 23.28 20.97
N SER A 202 5.65 22.66 20.19
CA SER A 202 5.83 22.93 18.76
C SER A 202 5.51 21.66 17.97
N TRP A 203 4.76 21.81 16.88
CA TRP A 203 4.42 20.71 15.99
C TRP A 203 4.92 21.00 14.58
N ASP A 204 5.32 19.98 13.84
CA ASP A 204 5.70 20.13 12.44
C ASP A 204 4.44 20.26 11.58
N LEU A 205 4.45 21.16 10.59
CA LEU A 205 3.34 21.36 9.66
C LEU A 205 3.84 21.45 8.23
N ASN A 206 3.19 20.73 7.34
CA ASN A 206 3.16 21.07 5.92
C ASN A 206 1.74 20.89 5.38
N ILE A 207 1.44 21.56 4.29
CA ILE A 207 0.16 21.48 3.60
C ILE A 207 0.45 21.24 2.13
N VAL A 208 -0.16 20.21 1.60
CA VAL A 208 0.03 19.76 0.22
C VAL A 208 -1.31 19.84 -0.49
N ARG A 209 -1.34 20.43 -1.68
CA ARG A 209 -2.51 20.45 -2.57
C ARG A 209 -2.21 19.65 -3.83
N GLN A 210 -3.08 18.70 -4.15
CA GLN A 210 -3.09 18.02 -5.43
C GLN A 210 -4.06 18.74 -6.37
N VAL A 211 -3.56 19.16 -7.54
CA VAL A 211 -4.33 19.86 -8.57
C VAL A 211 -4.50 18.93 -9.78
N GLN A 212 -5.70 18.39 -9.98
CA GLN A 212 -5.93 17.33 -10.96
C GLN A 212 -5.85 17.79 -12.41
N HIS A 213 -6.33 18.99 -12.75
CA HIS A 213 -6.29 19.48 -14.12
C HIS A 213 -4.87 19.63 -14.69
N SER A 214 -3.89 19.88 -13.82
CA SER A 214 -2.48 20.01 -14.20
C SER A 214 -1.68 18.72 -13.91
N GLY A 215 -2.14 17.89 -12.97
CA GLY A 215 -1.39 16.77 -12.41
C GLY A 215 -0.27 17.22 -11.47
N HIS A 216 -0.29 18.47 -10.99
CA HIS A 216 0.76 19.03 -10.14
C HIS A 216 0.45 18.87 -8.66
N GLU A 217 1.50 18.78 -7.87
CA GLU A 217 1.43 18.82 -6.42
C GLU A 217 2.10 20.11 -5.92
N ASP A 218 1.34 20.91 -5.17
CA ASP A 218 1.81 22.13 -4.53
C ASP A 218 2.02 21.91 -3.03
N SER A 219 2.99 22.61 -2.45
CA SER A 219 3.32 22.54 -1.03
C SER A 219 3.41 23.95 -0.43
N TRP A 220 2.85 24.17 0.77
CA TRP A 220 3.01 25.43 1.49
C TRP A 220 4.47 25.70 1.84
N VAL A 221 5.19 24.68 2.32
CA VAL A 221 6.64 24.77 2.48
C VAL A 221 7.29 24.65 1.11
N PRO A 222 8.27 25.51 0.74
CA PRO A 222 8.99 25.41 -0.53
C PRO A 222 9.98 24.23 -0.51
N ALA A 223 9.42 23.02 -0.38
CA ALA A 223 10.18 21.80 -0.25
C ALA A 223 11.00 21.49 -1.51
N LYS A 224 12.19 20.94 -1.31
CA LYS A 224 13.11 20.57 -2.38
C LYS A 224 13.14 19.05 -2.56
N ARG A 225 13.18 18.61 -3.81
CA ARG A 225 13.27 17.18 -4.16
C ARG A 225 14.69 16.60 -3.99
N ASN A 226 15.69 17.43 -3.82
CA ASN A 226 17.06 17.02 -3.51
C ASN A 226 17.28 16.81 -2.00
N ASN A 227 16.33 16.17 -1.33
CA ASN A 227 16.40 15.82 0.08
C ASN A 227 15.90 14.37 0.26
N THR A 228 16.55 13.61 1.15
CA THR A 228 16.13 12.23 1.48
C THR A 228 14.83 12.18 2.29
N SER A 229 14.37 13.33 2.79
CA SER A 229 13.18 13.44 3.63
C SER A 229 12.37 14.67 3.23
N PHE A 230 11.09 14.45 2.96
CA PHE A 230 10.12 15.52 2.76
C PHE A 230 9.76 16.21 4.09
N LEU A 231 9.57 15.40 5.15
CA LEU A 231 9.13 15.89 6.46
C LEU A 231 10.17 16.74 7.18
N THR A 232 11.47 16.56 6.93
CA THR A 232 12.49 17.43 7.54
C THR A 232 12.42 18.87 7.12
N GLN A 233 11.76 19.13 6.00
CA GLN A 233 11.59 20.48 5.46
C GLN A 233 10.33 21.18 5.98
N SER A 234 9.51 20.51 6.80
CA SER A 234 8.27 21.06 7.35
C SER A 234 8.51 22.35 8.13
N GLY A 235 7.55 23.24 8.06
CA GLY A 235 7.43 24.38 8.96
C GLY A 235 6.97 23.94 10.35
N THR A 236 6.77 24.90 11.26
CA THR A 236 6.40 24.64 12.64
C THR A 236 5.16 25.43 13.07
N LEU A 237 4.32 24.80 13.88
CA LEU A 237 3.30 25.47 14.68
C LEU A 237 3.87 25.67 16.07
N ASP A 238 4.17 26.90 16.44
CA ASP A 238 4.87 27.22 17.69
C ASP A 238 3.94 27.86 18.72
N GLY A 239 4.31 27.71 20.00
CA GLY A 239 3.62 28.37 21.11
C GLY A 239 2.26 27.76 21.42
N ILE A 240 2.06 26.47 21.15
CA ILE A 240 0.82 25.77 21.44
C ILE A 240 0.77 25.44 22.94
N THR A 241 -0.20 26.00 23.66
CA THR A 241 -0.30 25.88 25.12
C THR A 241 -1.69 25.47 25.57
N GLY A 242 -1.82 24.91 26.76
CA GLY A 242 -3.09 24.60 27.40
C GLY A 242 -3.92 23.57 26.67
N LEU A 243 -3.25 22.59 26.04
CA LEU A 243 -3.93 21.45 25.40
C LEU A 243 -4.50 20.50 26.45
N SER A 244 -5.70 20.01 26.19
CA SER A 244 -6.39 19.02 27.01
C SER A 244 -6.88 17.87 26.13
N ARG A 245 -6.15 16.74 26.18
CA ARG A 245 -6.56 15.53 25.46
C ARG A 245 -7.75 14.83 26.11
N GLY A 246 -7.82 14.91 27.44
CA GLY A 246 -8.79 14.16 28.24
C GLY A 246 -8.51 12.65 28.26
N LEU A 247 -9.42 11.88 28.80
CA LEU A 247 -9.39 10.43 28.76
C LEU A 247 -9.61 9.97 27.31
N VAL A 248 -8.77 9.06 26.84
CA VAL A 248 -8.96 8.35 25.56
C VAL A 248 -9.21 6.90 25.87
N LEU A 249 -10.49 6.54 25.88
CA LEU A 249 -10.93 5.17 26.05
C LEU A 249 -12.02 4.89 25.01
N ASP A 250 -11.64 4.14 23.99
CA ASP A 250 -12.53 3.71 22.91
C ASP A 250 -12.91 2.25 23.15
N VAL A 251 -14.19 1.95 23.23
CA VAL A 251 -14.72 0.59 23.34
C VAL A 251 -15.57 0.28 22.11
N ASN A 252 -15.23 -0.78 21.40
CA ASN A 252 -15.87 -1.12 20.14
C ASN A 252 -16.35 -2.58 20.15
N PRO A 253 -17.54 -2.87 20.71
CA PRO A 253 -18.18 -4.18 20.57
C PRO A 253 -18.60 -4.42 19.13
N SER A 254 -18.56 -5.68 18.71
CA SER A 254 -18.99 -6.13 17.40
C SER A 254 -19.82 -7.41 17.47
N LEU A 255 -20.78 -7.50 16.57
CA LEU A 255 -21.62 -8.69 16.36
C LEU A 255 -21.56 -9.03 14.88
N THR A 256 -21.21 -10.29 14.58
CA THR A 256 -21.15 -10.79 13.20
C THR A 256 -21.92 -12.10 13.09
N GLN A 257 -22.69 -12.22 12.03
CA GLN A 257 -23.39 -13.45 11.64
C GLN A 257 -23.01 -13.77 10.20
N LYS A 258 -22.59 -15.01 9.95
CA LYS A 258 -22.29 -15.49 8.60
C LYS A 258 -23.05 -16.79 8.34
N LEU A 259 -23.75 -16.87 7.20
CA LEU A 259 -24.40 -18.07 6.69
C LEU A 259 -23.64 -18.48 5.41
N THR A 260 -23.11 -19.68 5.38
CA THR A 260 -22.38 -20.19 4.21
C THR A 260 -23.20 -21.30 3.57
N GLY A 261 -23.47 -21.16 2.26
CA GLY A 261 -24.16 -22.14 1.42
C GLY A 261 -23.18 -22.97 0.60
N GLY A 262 -23.55 -24.21 0.36
CA GLY A 262 -22.77 -25.10 -0.48
C GLY A 262 -23.59 -26.32 -0.95
N PRO A 263 -23.05 -27.11 -1.92
CA PRO A 263 -23.66 -28.33 -2.39
C PRO A 263 -23.71 -29.37 -1.27
N SER A 264 -24.83 -30.08 -1.15
CA SER A 264 -25.04 -31.17 -0.22
C SER A 264 -25.66 -32.37 -0.94
N SER A 265 -25.74 -33.53 -0.27
CA SER A 265 -26.39 -34.74 -0.80
C SER A 265 -27.88 -34.54 -1.12
N ARG A 266 -28.53 -33.50 -0.58
CA ARG A 266 -29.95 -33.17 -0.79
C ARG A 266 -30.15 -31.90 -1.63
N GLY A 267 -29.13 -31.43 -2.37
CA GLY A 267 -29.15 -30.20 -3.11
C GLY A 267 -28.36 -29.08 -2.41
N TRP A 268 -28.77 -27.82 -2.55
CA TRP A 268 -28.11 -26.68 -1.92
C TRP A 268 -28.50 -26.55 -0.46
N ALA A 269 -27.54 -26.38 0.44
CA ALA A 269 -27.80 -26.23 1.87
C ALA A 269 -26.98 -25.09 2.49
N TYR A 270 -27.60 -24.38 3.44
CA TYR A 270 -26.92 -23.38 4.26
C TYR A 270 -26.54 -23.94 5.60
N GLY A 271 -25.27 -23.77 5.98
CA GLY A 271 -24.79 -24.08 7.32
C GLY A 271 -25.26 -23.03 8.32
N HIS A 272 -25.57 -23.46 9.54
CA HIS A 272 -25.87 -22.54 10.64
C HIS A 272 -24.57 -22.17 11.34
N SER A 273 -24.19 -20.90 11.30
CA SER A 273 -23.15 -20.36 12.19
C SER A 273 -23.79 -19.62 13.36
N SER A 274 -23.25 -19.82 14.56
CA SER A 274 -23.67 -19.01 15.71
C SER A 274 -23.22 -17.57 15.53
N PRO A 275 -24.00 -16.56 15.97
CA PRO A 275 -23.54 -15.20 16.03
C PRO A 275 -22.23 -15.08 16.81
N GLN A 276 -21.26 -14.40 16.26
CA GLN A 276 -19.98 -14.16 16.88
C GLN A 276 -19.98 -12.80 17.56
N LEU A 277 -19.79 -12.82 18.88
CA LEU A 277 -19.58 -11.63 19.68
C LEU A 277 -18.10 -11.43 19.86
N GLY A 278 -17.65 -10.23 19.57
CA GLY A 278 -16.28 -9.81 19.75
C GLY A 278 -16.20 -8.37 20.16
N GLY A 279 -15.00 -7.88 20.37
CA GLY A 279 -14.81 -6.48 20.68
C GLY A 279 -13.35 -6.10 20.83
N ARG A 280 -13.11 -4.80 20.75
CA ARG A 280 -11.81 -4.20 21.02
C ARG A 280 -11.94 -3.03 21.98
N VAL A 281 -10.85 -2.81 22.72
CA VAL A 281 -10.71 -1.67 23.63
C VAL A 281 -9.38 -0.99 23.30
N GLN A 282 -9.43 0.31 23.12
CA GLN A 282 -8.25 1.15 22.95
C GLN A 282 -8.17 2.13 24.12
N TRP A 283 -7.04 2.12 24.80
CA TRP A 283 -6.78 2.99 25.92
C TRP A 283 -5.50 3.79 25.72
N GLY A 284 -5.64 5.10 25.64
CA GLY A 284 -4.53 6.04 25.66
C GLY A 284 -3.97 6.16 27.09
N ILE A 285 -3.01 5.30 27.44
CA ILE A 285 -2.38 5.29 28.79
C ILE A 285 -1.73 6.64 29.10
N THR A 286 -1.05 7.20 28.10
CA THR A 286 -0.47 8.54 28.13
C THR A 286 -0.74 9.26 26.81
N ASN A 287 -0.32 10.51 26.69
CA ASN A 287 -0.42 11.22 25.39
C ASN A 287 0.38 10.55 24.26
N THR A 288 1.36 9.70 24.60
CA THR A 288 2.29 9.10 23.65
C THR A 288 2.15 7.57 23.52
N LEU A 289 1.52 6.90 24.50
CA LEU A 289 1.35 5.44 24.55
C LEU A 289 -0.10 5.03 24.49
N THR A 290 -0.40 4.06 23.64
CA THR A 290 -1.75 3.48 23.50
C THR A 290 -1.66 1.96 23.66
N MET A 291 -2.57 1.41 24.46
CA MET A 291 -2.80 -0.02 24.61
C MET A 291 -4.09 -0.39 23.88
N ASN A 292 -4.03 -1.44 23.08
CA ASN A 292 -5.19 -2.03 22.37
C ASN A 292 -5.35 -3.47 22.83
N GLY A 293 -6.55 -3.83 23.27
CA GLY A 293 -6.95 -5.20 23.55
C GLY A 293 -8.06 -5.63 22.61
N ALA A 294 -8.07 -6.90 22.20
CA ALA A 294 -9.15 -7.49 21.41
C ALA A 294 -9.46 -8.89 21.92
N VAL A 295 -10.74 -9.23 21.97
CA VAL A 295 -11.25 -10.55 22.31
C VAL A 295 -12.18 -10.98 21.20
N ASN A 296 -11.94 -12.17 20.64
CA ASN A 296 -12.68 -12.72 19.51
C ASN A 296 -12.98 -11.63 18.44
N PRO A 297 -11.94 -10.89 17.99
CA PRO A 297 -12.15 -9.81 17.06
C PRO A 297 -12.71 -10.37 15.75
N ASP A 298 -13.77 -9.73 15.26
CA ASP A 298 -14.33 -10.08 13.97
C ASP A 298 -13.38 -9.60 12.85
N PHE A 299 -12.86 -10.55 12.12
CA PHE A 299 -12.05 -10.34 10.92
C PHE A 299 -12.82 -10.65 9.64
N ALA A 300 -14.17 -10.64 9.66
CA ALA A 300 -14.94 -10.68 8.43
C ALA A 300 -14.54 -9.46 7.58
N GLU A 301 -13.70 -9.74 6.58
CA GLU A 301 -13.21 -8.71 5.67
C GLU A 301 -14.39 -8.22 4.84
N VAL A 302 -14.56 -6.91 4.82
CA VAL A 302 -15.66 -6.26 4.11
C VAL A 302 -15.39 -6.23 2.59
N GLU A 303 -14.13 -6.41 2.21
CA GLU A 303 -13.70 -6.51 0.81
C GLU A 303 -12.73 -7.67 0.65
N SER A 304 -13.11 -8.63 -0.22
CA SER A 304 -12.22 -9.72 -0.60
C SER A 304 -10.94 -9.17 -1.24
N ASP A 305 -9.82 -9.85 -0.98
CA ASP A 305 -8.58 -9.54 -1.70
C ASP A 305 -8.81 -9.75 -3.21
N ALA A 306 -8.25 -8.87 -4.04
CA ALA A 306 -8.28 -9.07 -5.49
C ALA A 306 -7.50 -10.33 -5.86
N GLY A 307 -7.99 -11.07 -6.84
CA GLY A 307 -7.31 -12.23 -7.38
C GLY A 307 -5.92 -11.86 -7.89
N GLN A 308 -4.96 -12.73 -7.64
CA GLN A 308 -3.59 -12.61 -8.15
C GLN A 308 -3.18 -13.98 -8.70
N PHE A 309 -2.48 -14.00 -9.83
CA PHE A 309 -1.86 -15.23 -10.30
C PHE A 309 -0.34 -15.24 -10.04
N VAL A 310 0.19 -16.43 -9.82
CA VAL A 310 1.62 -16.63 -9.57
C VAL A 310 2.34 -16.62 -10.91
N ILE A 311 3.16 -15.59 -11.16
CA ILE A 311 4.03 -15.53 -12.34
C ILE A 311 5.27 -16.40 -12.07
N ASP A 312 5.95 -16.18 -10.96
CA ASP A 312 7.15 -16.93 -10.55
C ASP A 312 6.81 -17.83 -9.35
N PRO A 313 6.78 -19.18 -9.51
CA PRO A 313 6.42 -20.11 -8.44
C PRO A 313 7.43 -20.14 -7.29
N ARG A 314 8.58 -19.48 -7.43
CA ARG A 314 9.58 -19.33 -6.37
C ARG A 314 9.22 -18.24 -5.35
N GLN A 315 8.24 -17.40 -5.67
CA GLN A 315 7.82 -16.26 -4.87
C GLN A 315 6.44 -16.48 -4.26
N ALA A 316 6.29 -16.16 -2.98
CA ALA A 316 4.99 -16.15 -2.31
C ALA A 316 4.24 -14.83 -2.60
N LEU A 317 2.91 -14.93 -2.77
CA LEU A 317 2.03 -13.76 -2.93
C LEU A 317 1.88 -13.02 -1.60
N PHE A 318 1.91 -11.69 -1.67
CA PHE A 318 1.74 -10.81 -0.51
C PHE A 318 0.35 -10.17 -0.52
N PHE A 319 -0.32 -10.21 0.64
CA PHE A 319 -1.59 -9.52 0.87
C PHE A 319 -1.44 -8.51 2.01
N PRO A 320 -1.78 -7.24 1.82
CA PRO A 320 -1.68 -6.23 2.88
C PRO A 320 -2.65 -6.52 4.02
N GLU A 321 -2.31 -6.08 5.24
CA GLU A 321 -3.21 -6.18 6.39
C GLU A 321 -4.41 -5.24 6.20
N LYS A 322 -5.62 -5.72 6.52
CA LYS A 322 -6.88 -4.96 6.43
C LYS A 322 -7.64 -4.89 7.75
N ARG A 323 -7.25 -5.68 8.74
CA ARG A 323 -7.97 -5.83 10.01
C ARG A 323 -7.66 -4.67 10.95
N PRO A 324 -8.66 -3.88 11.38
CA PRO A 324 -8.46 -2.62 12.12
C PRO A 324 -7.60 -2.75 13.38
N PHE A 325 -7.73 -3.85 14.14
CA PHE A 325 -6.91 -4.08 15.32
C PHE A 325 -5.40 -4.13 15.01
N PHE A 326 -5.02 -4.77 13.90
CA PHE A 326 -3.60 -4.91 13.53
C PHE A 326 -3.06 -3.68 12.81
N ILE A 327 -3.89 -3.00 12.03
CA ILE A 327 -3.52 -1.81 11.25
C ILE A 327 -3.11 -0.66 12.17
N GLU A 328 -3.88 -0.42 13.25
CA GLU A 328 -3.61 0.68 14.15
C GLU A 328 -2.22 0.58 14.79
N GLY A 329 -1.34 1.57 14.54
CA GLY A 329 0.04 1.59 15.01
C GLY A 329 0.94 0.51 14.37
N LEU A 330 0.59 0.01 13.18
CA LEU A 330 1.37 -0.98 12.44
C LEU A 330 2.79 -0.48 12.10
N ASP A 331 2.92 0.82 11.87
CA ASP A 331 4.19 1.52 11.64
C ASP A 331 5.23 1.27 12.74
N ALA A 332 4.78 1.10 14.00
CA ALA A 332 5.67 0.76 15.12
C ALA A 332 6.33 -0.62 14.98
N PHE A 333 5.84 -1.50 14.11
CA PHE A 333 6.35 -2.86 13.88
C PHE A 333 7.14 -3.01 12.57
N SER A 334 7.33 -1.94 11.82
CA SER A 334 8.03 -1.97 10.53
C SER A 334 9.48 -2.39 10.67
N THR A 335 9.93 -3.34 9.82
CA THR A 335 11.31 -3.79 9.65
C THR A 335 11.68 -3.75 8.16
N PRO A 336 12.96 -3.60 7.75
CA PRO A 336 13.34 -3.55 6.34
C PRO A 336 12.83 -4.75 5.53
N HIS A 337 13.16 -5.97 5.90
CA HIS A 337 12.43 -7.15 5.46
C HIS A 337 11.27 -7.40 6.42
N ASN A 338 10.13 -7.81 5.91
CA ASN A 338 8.88 -7.96 6.66
C ASN A 338 8.93 -9.14 7.65
N LEU A 339 9.70 -8.98 8.75
CA LEU A 339 9.83 -9.99 9.80
C LEU A 339 8.59 -10.04 10.72
N ILE A 340 7.71 -9.07 10.61
CA ILE A 340 6.46 -8.94 11.38
C ILE A 340 5.32 -8.74 10.40
N TYR A 341 4.54 -9.80 10.17
CA TYR A 341 3.41 -9.83 9.25
C TYR A 341 2.17 -10.36 9.97
N THR A 342 1.31 -9.46 10.41
CA THR A 342 0.19 -9.75 11.30
C THR A 342 -0.86 -10.71 10.73
N ARG A 343 -0.95 -10.85 9.38
CA ARG A 343 -1.82 -11.88 8.75
C ARG A 343 -1.40 -13.33 9.04
N ARG A 344 -0.21 -13.56 9.62
CA ARG A 344 0.18 -14.87 10.18
C ARG A 344 -0.60 -15.23 11.42
N ILE A 345 -1.14 -14.25 12.14
CA ILE A 345 -2.12 -14.42 13.23
C ILE A 345 -3.48 -14.42 12.55
N VAL A 346 -4.06 -15.60 12.37
CA VAL A 346 -5.21 -15.78 11.46
C VAL A 346 -6.52 -15.38 12.15
N GLN A 347 -6.81 -15.95 13.31
CA GLN A 347 -8.06 -15.72 14.06
C GLN A 347 -7.76 -15.79 15.57
N PRO A 348 -7.26 -14.71 16.17
CA PRO A 348 -6.92 -14.75 17.59
C PRO A 348 -8.18 -14.77 18.47
N ASP A 349 -8.21 -15.68 19.45
CA ASP A 349 -9.17 -15.63 20.54
C ASP A 349 -9.00 -14.37 21.39
N ALA A 350 -7.73 -13.96 21.58
CA ALA A 350 -7.36 -12.74 22.30
C ALA A 350 -6.05 -12.17 21.77
N ALA A 351 -5.95 -10.86 21.75
CA ALA A 351 -4.73 -10.15 21.41
C ALA A 351 -4.58 -8.85 22.24
N LEU A 352 -3.33 -8.53 22.57
CA LEU A 352 -2.95 -7.31 23.27
C LEU A 352 -1.81 -6.62 22.52
N LYS A 353 -1.92 -5.30 22.33
CA LYS A 353 -0.91 -4.51 21.63
C LYS A 353 -0.65 -3.19 22.37
N LEU A 354 0.63 -2.83 22.55
CA LEU A 354 1.07 -1.55 23.07
C LEU A 354 1.93 -0.86 22.01
N THR A 355 1.58 0.37 21.64
CA THR A 355 2.33 1.16 20.67
C THR A 355 2.50 2.60 21.10
N GLY A 356 3.61 3.21 20.73
CA GLY A 356 3.83 4.63 20.93
C GLY A 356 5.30 5.02 20.96
N LYS A 357 5.58 6.25 21.40
CA LYS A 357 6.93 6.80 21.40
C LYS A 357 7.25 7.44 22.76
N VAL A 358 8.38 7.08 23.35
CA VAL A 358 8.83 7.59 24.64
C VAL A 358 10.26 8.12 24.51
N LYS A 359 10.46 9.41 24.73
CA LYS A 359 11.78 10.09 24.69
C LYS A 359 12.61 9.71 23.44
N GLY A 360 11.98 9.75 22.25
CA GLY A 360 12.61 9.43 20.96
C GLY A 360 12.85 7.93 20.73
N THR A 361 12.23 7.04 21.51
CA THR A 361 12.21 5.60 21.28
C THR A 361 10.78 5.16 20.94
N GLY A 362 10.56 4.70 19.74
CA GLY A 362 9.33 4.02 19.31
C GLY A 362 9.28 2.61 19.90
N ILE A 363 8.13 2.20 20.40
CA ILE A 363 7.91 0.90 21.03
C ILE A 363 6.67 0.25 20.42
N GLY A 364 6.80 -1.01 20.02
CA GLY A 364 5.71 -1.89 19.62
C GLY A 364 5.80 -3.22 20.36
N LEU A 365 4.75 -3.59 21.07
CA LEU A 365 4.56 -4.90 21.71
C LEU A 365 3.26 -5.49 21.21
N LEU A 366 3.26 -6.75 20.78
CA LEU A 366 2.07 -7.47 20.38
C LEU A 366 2.15 -8.90 20.92
N SER A 367 1.10 -9.31 21.62
CA SER A 367 0.89 -10.70 22.05
C SER A 367 -0.48 -11.17 21.60
N ALA A 368 -0.56 -12.36 21.00
CA ALA A 368 -1.81 -12.93 20.50
C ALA A 368 -1.84 -14.44 20.67
N ALA A 369 -3.04 -14.97 20.91
CA ALA A 369 -3.33 -16.39 20.98
C ALA A 369 -4.34 -16.76 19.88
N ASP A 370 -3.92 -17.53 18.88
CA ASP A 370 -4.77 -17.95 17.76
C ASP A 370 -5.74 -19.08 18.18
N ASP A 371 -6.85 -19.19 17.45
CA ASP A 371 -7.81 -20.27 17.65
C ASP A 371 -7.13 -21.63 17.42
N ARG A 372 -7.38 -22.57 18.34
CA ARG A 372 -6.82 -23.91 18.28
C ARG A 372 -7.26 -24.73 17.06
N SER A 373 -8.42 -24.43 16.47
CA SER A 373 -8.91 -25.07 15.25
C SER A 373 -8.02 -24.85 14.05
N LEU A 374 -7.18 -23.79 14.07
CA LEU A 374 -6.21 -23.46 13.04
C LEU A 374 -4.89 -24.25 13.17
N SER A 375 -4.71 -25.01 14.24
CA SER A 375 -3.53 -25.87 14.36
C SER A 375 -3.73 -27.17 13.58
N PRO A 376 -2.64 -27.78 13.07
CA PRO A 376 -2.72 -29.07 12.34
C PRO A 376 -3.37 -30.19 13.15
N THR A 377 -3.28 -30.11 14.47
CA THR A 377 -3.85 -31.14 15.39
C THR A 377 -5.24 -30.77 15.93
N GLY A 378 -5.68 -29.51 15.74
CA GLY A 378 -6.89 -28.96 16.35
C GLY A 378 -6.83 -28.87 17.90
N ARG A 379 -5.67 -29.12 18.52
CA ARG A 379 -5.50 -29.17 19.98
C ARG A 379 -4.69 -28.06 20.57
N ASP A 380 -3.64 -27.62 19.88
CA ASP A 380 -2.70 -26.61 20.36
C ASP A 380 -3.14 -25.22 19.91
N ARG A 381 -2.77 -24.20 20.68
CA ARG A 381 -2.91 -22.80 20.27
C ARG A 381 -1.57 -22.27 19.79
N ALA A 382 -1.57 -21.50 18.71
CA ALA A 382 -0.40 -20.73 18.34
C ALA A 382 -0.36 -19.44 19.17
N PHE A 383 0.75 -19.24 19.88
CA PHE A 383 1.04 -18.00 20.61
C PHE A 383 2.06 -17.19 19.84
N TYR A 384 1.79 -15.91 19.70
CA TYR A 384 2.69 -14.94 19.06
C TYR A 384 3.08 -13.87 20.06
N ASN A 385 4.38 -13.63 20.22
CA ASN A 385 4.91 -12.51 21.00
C ASN A 385 5.88 -11.74 20.13
N ILE A 386 5.65 -10.46 19.97
CA ILE A 386 6.40 -9.58 19.08
C ILE A 386 6.82 -8.34 19.84
N LEU A 387 8.11 -8.03 19.79
CA LEU A 387 8.72 -6.83 20.33
C LEU A 387 9.40 -6.07 19.21
N ARG A 388 9.18 -4.78 19.15
CA ARG A 388 9.92 -3.83 18.30
C ARG A 388 10.30 -2.61 19.13
N ALA A 389 11.56 -2.19 19.04
CA ALA A 389 12.01 -0.93 19.59
C ALA A 389 12.88 -0.22 18.56
N GLN A 390 12.64 1.07 18.35
CA GLN A 390 13.40 1.91 17.42
C GLN A 390 13.84 3.19 18.14
N ARG A 391 15.14 3.46 18.14
CA ARG A 391 15.73 4.66 18.72
C ARG A 391 16.11 5.65 17.63
N ASP A 392 15.64 6.87 17.76
CA ASP A 392 16.06 8.00 16.94
C ASP A 392 17.48 8.42 17.28
N ILE A 393 18.31 8.64 16.25
CA ILE A 393 19.71 9.10 16.36
C ILE A 393 19.87 10.33 15.48
N GLY A 394 20.25 11.47 16.09
CA GLY A 394 20.38 12.73 15.35
C GLY A 394 19.09 13.14 14.63
N GLY A 395 19.21 13.87 13.51
CA GLY A 395 18.06 14.45 12.79
C GLY A 395 17.20 13.42 12.05
N GLN A 396 17.79 12.45 11.35
CA GLN A 396 17.06 11.53 10.46
C GLN A 396 17.48 10.06 10.57
N SER A 397 18.53 9.77 11.34
CA SER A 397 19.04 8.41 11.50
C SER A 397 18.32 7.68 12.63
N ARG A 398 18.25 6.36 12.54
CA ARG A 398 17.65 5.50 13.56
C ARG A 398 18.32 4.14 13.60
N ILE A 399 18.20 3.48 14.74
CA ILE A 399 18.56 2.08 14.93
C ILE A 399 17.38 1.36 15.57
N GLY A 400 17.16 0.11 15.21
CA GLY A 400 16.06 -0.68 15.70
C GLY A 400 16.47 -2.09 16.08
N VAL A 401 15.67 -2.71 16.94
CA VAL A 401 15.74 -4.13 17.29
C VAL A 401 14.34 -4.72 17.20
N ALA A 402 14.23 -5.94 16.69
CA ALA A 402 12.99 -6.68 16.71
C ALA A 402 13.20 -8.10 17.25
N TYR A 403 12.19 -8.61 17.92
CA TYR A 403 12.12 -10.00 18.35
C TYR A 403 10.73 -10.55 18.10
N THR A 404 10.65 -11.71 17.46
CA THR A 404 9.39 -12.43 17.27
C THR A 404 9.52 -13.83 17.82
N ASP A 405 8.49 -14.30 18.53
CA ASP A 405 8.39 -15.67 19.05
C ASP A 405 7.00 -16.22 18.71
N ARG A 406 6.97 -17.28 17.90
CA ARG A 406 5.78 -18.06 17.62
C ARG A 406 5.95 -19.44 18.22
N MET A 407 5.01 -19.83 19.07
CA MET A 407 5.00 -21.13 19.73
C MET A 407 3.72 -21.90 19.34
N LEU A 408 3.86 -23.19 19.05
CA LEU A 408 2.75 -24.11 18.79
C LEU A 408 3.07 -25.49 19.42
N GLY A 409 2.50 -25.76 20.57
CA GLY A 409 2.87 -26.93 21.36
C GLY A 409 4.36 -26.90 21.75
N ARG A 410 5.14 -27.85 21.24
CA ARG A 410 6.61 -27.92 21.44
C ARG A 410 7.41 -27.23 20.32
N ASP A 411 6.74 -26.91 19.24
CA ASP A 411 7.37 -26.23 18.09
C ASP A 411 7.47 -24.74 18.37
N TYR A 412 8.56 -24.13 17.92
CA TYR A 412 8.75 -22.69 18.02
C TYR A 412 9.51 -22.12 16.80
N ASN A 413 9.26 -20.87 16.51
CA ASN A 413 10.06 -20.07 15.60
C ASN A 413 10.35 -18.73 16.25
N ARG A 414 11.63 -18.41 16.42
CA ARG A 414 12.11 -17.16 17.00
C ARG A 414 12.98 -16.44 16.00
N VAL A 415 12.79 -15.14 15.88
CA VAL A 415 13.63 -14.29 15.04
C VAL A 415 14.10 -13.10 15.88
N ALA A 416 15.40 -12.89 15.91
CA ALA A 416 16.02 -11.70 16.50
C ALA A 416 16.63 -10.86 15.38
N ASP A 417 16.45 -9.56 15.43
CA ASP A 417 16.81 -8.62 14.40
C ASP A 417 17.42 -7.34 14.95
N VAL A 418 18.39 -6.81 14.23
CA VAL A 418 18.94 -5.46 14.40
C VAL A 418 18.95 -4.80 13.03
N ASP A 419 18.40 -3.59 12.95
CA ASP A 419 18.36 -2.80 11.73
C ASP A 419 18.65 -1.34 11.98
N GLY A 420 18.92 -0.60 10.93
CA GLY A 420 19.14 0.83 11.05
C GLY A 420 19.14 1.55 9.73
N ARG A 421 18.91 2.86 9.79
CA ARG A 421 19.06 3.81 8.70
C ARG A 421 19.87 5.01 9.17
N ILE A 422 20.92 5.31 8.44
CA ILE A 422 21.81 6.46 8.68
C ILE A 422 21.70 7.40 7.50
N VAL A 423 21.33 8.64 7.76
CA VAL A 423 21.27 9.69 6.74
C VAL A 423 22.50 10.60 6.92
N PHE A 424 23.20 10.83 5.81
CA PHE A 424 24.39 11.68 5.77
C PHE A 424 24.35 12.59 4.54
N GLY A 425 24.66 13.85 4.73
CA GLY A 425 24.57 14.86 3.69
C GLY A 425 23.20 14.82 3.02
N GLN A 426 22.29 15.60 3.30
CA GLN A 426 20.89 15.79 2.84
C GLN A 426 20.28 14.79 1.81
N VAL A 427 21.11 14.17 0.94
CA VAL A 427 20.67 13.32 -0.16
C VAL A 427 21.09 11.84 -0.08
N TYR A 428 21.97 11.50 0.85
CA TYR A 428 22.48 10.13 1.01
C TYR A 428 21.88 9.43 2.21
N SER A 429 21.58 8.15 2.07
CA SER A 429 21.22 7.28 3.20
C SER A 429 21.82 5.90 3.02
N GLY A 430 22.29 5.33 4.14
CA GLY A 430 22.63 3.92 4.27
C GLY A 430 21.62 3.22 5.14
N SER A 431 21.16 2.02 4.79
CA SER A 431 20.36 1.17 5.67
C SER A 431 20.97 -0.23 5.75
N PHE A 432 20.73 -0.89 6.86
CA PHE A 432 21.19 -2.26 7.10
C PHE A 432 20.14 -3.03 7.90
N GLN A 433 20.18 -4.33 7.75
CA GLN A 433 19.44 -5.29 8.57
C GLN A 433 20.28 -6.55 8.77
N ALA A 434 20.27 -7.10 9.99
CA ALA A 434 20.86 -8.38 10.32
C ALA A 434 19.91 -9.14 11.25
N ALA A 435 19.43 -10.30 10.80
CA ALA A 435 18.50 -11.12 11.55
C ALA A 435 18.96 -12.58 11.61
N GLY A 436 18.66 -13.23 12.73
CA GLY A 436 18.84 -14.66 12.93
C GLY A 436 17.52 -15.34 13.23
N SER A 437 17.20 -16.42 12.52
CA SER A 437 16.04 -17.27 12.81
C SER A 437 16.45 -18.54 13.51
N PHE A 438 15.68 -18.94 14.51
CA PHE A 438 15.82 -20.15 15.33
C PHE A 438 14.49 -20.92 15.26
N ASP A 439 14.44 -21.95 14.44
CA ASP A 439 13.24 -22.73 14.18
C ASP A 439 13.40 -24.15 14.78
N ASN A 440 12.36 -24.63 15.44
CA ASN A 440 12.24 -26.02 15.86
C ASN A 440 10.85 -26.52 15.46
N THR A 441 10.80 -27.42 14.51
CA THR A 441 9.53 -27.97 14.00
C THR A 441 9.66 -29.49 13.94
N GLY A 442 8.79 -30.18 14.67
CA GLY A 442 8.83 -31.65 14.75
C GLY A 442 10.15 -32.19 15.30
N GLY A 443 10.86 -31.43 16.15
CA GLY A 443 12.17 -31.76 16.68
C GLY A 443 13.36 -31.42 15.79
N VAL A 444 13.13 -30.98 14.55
CA VAL A 444 14.18 -30.51 13.65
C VAL A 444 14.52 -29.04 13.96
N LYS A 445 15.77 -28.79 14.33
CA LYS A 445 16.26 -27.44 14.65
C LYS A 445 17.00 -26.85 13.46
N LEU A 446 16.61 -25.66 13.03
CA LEU A 446 17.25 -24.89 11.97
C LEU A 446 17.61 -23.52 12.49
N ASN A 447 18.87 -23.09 12.27
CA ASN A 447 19.32 -21.75 12.57
C ASN A 447 19.86 -21.13 11.28
N ALA A 448 19.45 -19.89 10.98
CA ALA A 448 19.84 -19.30 9.71
C ALA A 448 19.82 -17.76 9.73
N PRO A 449 20.73 -17.12 8.97
CA PRO A 449 20.81 -15.67 8.88
C PRO A 449 19.99 -15.08 7.73
N LEU A 450 19.65 -13.80 7.92
CA LEU A 450 19.27 -12.84 6.91
C LEU A 450 20.12 -11.58 7.12
N TRP A 451 20.60 -10.98 6.04
CA TRP A 451 21.35 -9.73 6.10
C TRP A 451 21.06 -8.87 4.87
N GLU A 452 21.10 -7.56 5.05
CA GLU A 452 20.91 -6.57 3.99
C GLU A 452 21.78 -5.34 4.24
N GLY A 453 22.28 -4.76 3.15
CA GLY A 453 22.88 -3.43 3.11
C GLY A 453 22.37 -2.66 1.89
N VAL A 454 21.93 -1.42 2.09
CA VAL A 454 21.48 -0.52 1.03
C VAL A 454 22.18 0.82 1.15
N LEU A 455 22.70 1.32 0.04
CA LEU A 455 23.19 2.70 -0.09
C LEU A 455 22.33 3.41 -1.14
N ALA A 456 21.76 4.55 -0.79
CA ALA A 456 20.90 5.31 -1.68
C ALA A 456 21.29 6.80 -1.71
N ARG A 457 21.13 7.42 -2.87
CA ARG A 457 21.19 8.87 -3.09
C ARG A 457 19.89 9.34 -3.73
N ASN A 458 19.16 10.18 -3.04
CA ASN A 458 17.92 10.78 -3.51
C ASN A 458 18.17 12.25 -3.93
N GLY A 459 18.76 12.46 -5.11
CA GLY A 459 18.92 13.80 -5.68
C GLY A 459 17.80 14.15 -6.65
N LYS A 460 17.57 15.44 -6.89
CA LYS A 460 16.54 15.93 -7.82
C LYS A 460 16.72 15.34 -9.22
N GLN A 461 17.91 15.48 -9.78
CA GLN A 461 18.24 14.99 -11.13
C GLN A 461 18.82 13.59 -11.09
N PHE A 462 19.84 13.34 -10.27
CA PHE A 462 20.53 12.06 -10.21
C PHE A 462 20.20 11.32 -8.92
N GLY A 463 19.70 10.11 -9.08
CA GLY A 463 19.49 9.12 -8.03
C GLY A 463 20.36 7.88 -8.25
N LEU A 464 20.72 7.22 -7.16
CA LEU A 464 21.30 5.87 -7.20
C LEU A 464 20.80 5.04 -6.02
N ARG A 465 20.77 3.72 -6.21
CA ARG A 465 20.52 2.75 -5.17
C ARG A 465 21.39 1.51 -5.40
N TYR A 466 22.15 1.14 -4.39
CA TYR A 466 22.91 -0.11 -4.35
C TYR A 466 22.36 -0.97 -3.24
N VAL A 467 22.07 -2.21 -3.53
CA VAL A 467 21.53 -3.17 -2.58
C VAL A 467 22.32 -4.47 -2.62
N LEU A 468 22.54 -5.04 -1.45
CA LEU A 468 23.05 -6.40 -1.28
C LEU A 468 22.28 -7.06 -0.15
N THR A 469 21.52 -8.11 -0.47
CA THR A 469 20.67 -8.83 0.47
C THR A 469 20.98 -10.32 0.42
N GLY A 470 21.08 -10.99 1.54
CA GLY A 470 21.23 -12.43 1.62
C GLY A 470 20.23 -13.06 2.59
N ILE A 471 19.46 -14.03 2.12
CA ILE A 471 18.48 -14.77 2.89
C ILE A 471 18.78 -16.27 2.75
N SER A 472 19.21 -16.91 3.83
CA SER A 472 19.51 -18.35 3.81
C SER A 472 18.28 -19.18 3.43
N ASP A 473 18.50 -20.31 2.74
CA ASP A 473 17.48 -21.31 2.41
C ASP A 473 16.79 -21.90 3.66
N LYS A 474 17.48 -21.89 4.80
CA LYS A 474 16.97 -22.36 6.10
C LYS A 474 16.34 -21.26 6.95
N PHE A 475 16.36 -19.98 6.49
CA PHE A 475 15.75 -18.89 7.23
C PHE A 475 14.23 -19.04 7.25
N ARG A 476 13.64 -18.94 8.44
CA ARG A 476 12.20 -19.05 8.66
C ARG A 476 11.72 -17.88 9.52
N ALA A 477 10.77 -17.12 9.02
CA ALA A 477 10.07 -16.07 9.78
C ALA A 477 8.57 -16.41 9.81
N ARG A 478 8.16 -17.24 10.78
CA ARG A 478 6.76 -17.71 10.86
C ARG A 478 5.79 -16.66 11.40
N SER A 479 6.31 -15.59 11.98
CA SER A 479 5.55 -14.38 12.32
C SER A 479 5.69 -13.28 11.27
N GLY A 480 6.47 -13.52 10.19
CA GLY A 480 6.79 -12.58 9.14
C GLY A 480 6.41 -13.08 7.75
N PHE A 481 6.79 -12.31 6.75
CA PHE A 481 6.64 -12.64 5.34
C PHE A 481 7.97 -12.49 4.61
N ILE A 482 8.51 -13.57 4.14
CA ILE A 482 9.67 -13.62 3.23
C ILE A 482 9.16 -14.19 1.92
N SER A 483 9.21 -13.41 0.86
CA SER A 483 8.68 -13.81 -0.45
C SER A 483 9.50 -14.95 -1.07
N ARG A 484 10.83 -14.89 -0.94
CA ARG A 484 11.75 -15.90 -1.48
C ARG A 484 12.97 -16.08 -0.57
N PRO A 485 13.05 -17.15 0.22
CA PRO A 485 14.28 -17.51 0.92
C PRO A 485 15.27 -18.23 -0.02
N GLY A 486 16.49 -18.45 0.44
CA GLY A 486 17.53 -19.19 -0.29
C GLY A 486 18.22 -18.38 -1.38
N VAL A 487 18.19 -17.05 -1.31
CA VAL A 487 18.76 -16.18 -2.33
C VAL A 487 19.72 -15.14 -1.77
N VAL A 488 20.70 -14.77 -2.58
CA VAL A 488 21.43 -13.51 -2.46
C VAL A 488 21.08 -12.64 -3.65
N HIS A 489 20.75 -11.40 -3.43
CA HIS A 489 20.38 -10.40 -4.40
C HIS A 489 21.34 -9.22 -4.34
N ALA A 490 21.89 -8.81 -5.49
CA ALA A 490 22.71 -7.62 -5.65
C ALA A 490 22.14 -6.74 -6.77
N GLY A 491 21.83 -5.49 -6.43
CA GLY A 491 21.24 -4.54 -7.38
C GLY A 491 22.00 -3.22 -7.43
N ILE A 492 22.11 -2.65 -8.61
CA ILE A 492 22.65 -1.32 -8.92
C ILE A 492 21.60 -0.61 -9.77
N ASP A 493 21.06 0.47 -9.26
CA ASP A 493 20.06 1.28 -9.93
C ASP A 493 20.56 2.72 -10.05
N HIS A 494 20.56 3.27 -11.26
CA HIS A 494 20.93 4.65 -11.57
C HIS A 494 19.81 5.32 -12.33
N ARG A 495 19.36 6.44 -11.82
CA ARG A 495 18.31 7.25 -12.42
C ARG A 495 18.81 8.65 -12.72
N TYR A 496 18.41 9.20 -13.88
CA TYR A 496 18.62 10.60 -14.21
C TYR A 496 17.35 11.24 -14.75
N THR A 497 16.92 12.38 -14.15
CA THR A 497 15.73 13.11 -14.54
C THR A 497 16.11 14.50 -15.04
N TRP A 498 15.69 14.82 -16.26
CA TRP A 498 15.75 16.16 -16.87
C TRP A 498 14.41 16.86 -16.65
N PHE A 499 14.48 18.05 -16.07
CA PHE A 499 13.31 18.91 -15.87
C PHE A 499 13.30 19.96 -16.96
N ARG A 500 12.17 20.17 -17.60
CA ARG A 500 11.93 21.20 -18.62
C ARG A 500 11.25 22.40 -17.98
N GLN A 501 11.09 23.47 -18.76
CA GLN A 501 10.37 24.66 -18.31
C GLN A 501 8.89 24.33 -18.05
N ARG A 502 8.32 24.97 -17.06
CA ARG A 502 6.89 24.83 -16.71
C ARG A 502 6.01 25.13 -17.92
N GLY A 503 4.98 24.30 -18.14
CA GLY A 503 4.06 24.42 -19.26
C GLY A 503 4.61 23.91 -20.59
N ALA A 504 5.84 23.35 -20.64
CA ALA A 504 6.31 22.61 -21.80
C ALA A 504 5.42 21.39 -22.05
N LYS A 505 5.33 20.91 -23.29
CA LYS A 505 4.57 19.67 -23.60
C LYS A 505 5.14 18.46 -22.86
N ILE A 506 6.47 18.39 -22.75
CA ILE A 506 7.21 17.41 -21.94
C ILE A 506 7.77 18.17 -20.75
N GLU A 507 7.35 17.83 -19.54
CA GLU A 507 7.77 18.47 -18.30
C GLU A 507 8.96 17.77 -17.68
N THR A 508 8.99 16.42 -17.74
CA THR A 508 10.11 15.62 -17.25
C THR A 508 10.48 14.51 -18.24
N ILE A 509 11.78 14.21 -18.31
CA ILE A 509 12.33 13.03 -18.99
C ILE A 509 13.16 12.31 -17.97
N THR A 510 12.83 11.06 -17.66
CA THR A 510 13.59 10.22 -16.73
C THR A 510 14.17 9.04 -17.48
N GLY A 511 15.47 8.81 -17.37
CA GLY A 511 16.14 7.59 -17.78
C GLY A 511 16.57 6.80 -16.55
N ASP A 512 16.43 5.49 -16.61
CA ASP A 512 16.73 4.57 -15.53
C ASP A 512 17.54 3.39 -16.05
N PHE A 513 18.57 3.00 -15.32
CA PHE A 513 19.43 1.87 -15.63
C PHE A 513 19.59 0.98 -14.42
N LEU A 514 19.15 -0.27 -14.52
CA LEU A 514 19.22 -1.28 -13.48
C LEU A 514 20.11 -2.45 -13.90
N LEU A 515 21.04 -2.82 -13.03
CA LEU A 515 21.69 -4.13 -13.01
C LEU A 515 21.21 -4.87 -11.77
N ASP A 516 20.75 -6.10 -11.94
CA ASP A 516 20.19 -6.91 -10.88
C ASP A 516 20.61 -8.37 -11.05
N ASP A 517 21.39 -8.85 -10.11
CA ASP A 517 21.89 -10.23 -10.12
C ASP A 517 21.34 -10.99 -8.91
N GLN A 518 20.97 -12.23 -9.11
CA GLN A 518 20.46 -13.10 -8.07
C GLN A 518 21.17 -14.45 -8.06
N TRP A 519 21.64 -14.86 -6.90
CA TRP A 519 22.27 -16.16 -6.65
C TRP A 519 21.40 -17.04 -5.76
N GLN A 520 21.50 -18.34 -5.92
CA GLN A 520 21.17 -19.22 -4.80
C GLN A 520 22.13 -18.93 -3.62
N TYR A 521 21.63 -18.89 -2.40
CA TYR A 521 22.41 -18.50 -1.21
C TYR A 521 23.69 -19.36 -1.06
N SER A 522 23.58 -20.66 -1.22
CA SER A 522 24.71 -21.59 -1.19
C SER A 522 25.73 -21.31 -2.27
N ASN A 523 25.29 -21.03 -3.50
CA ASN A 523 26.19 -20.72 -4.63
C ASN A 523 26.98 -19.44 -4.40
N PHE A 524 26.32 -18.40 -3.86
CA PHE A 524 27.02 -17.15 -3.53
C PHE A 524 28.13 -17.37 -2.49
N ILE A 525 27.84 -18.11 -1.41
CA ILE A 525 28.82 -18.40 -0.36
C ILE A 525 30.03 -19.17 -0.92
N HIS A 526 29.81 -20.06 -1.88
CA HIS A 526 30.87 -20.84 -2.53
C HIS A 526 31.42 -20.17 -3.80
N ARG A 527 31.10 -18.86 -4.03
CA ARG A 527 31.56 -18.08 -5.19
C ARG A 527 31.14 -18.68 -6.55
N GLY A 528 29.97 -19.31 -6.59
CA GLY A 528 29.39 -19.81 -7.83
C GLY A 528 28.70 -18.72 -8.65
N ASP A 529 28.28 -19.06 -9.86
CA ASP A 529 27.60 -18.14 -10.79
C ASP A 529 26.23 -17.69 -10.28
N ALA A 530 25.84 -16.47 -10.66
CA ALA A 530 24.49 -15.97 -10.44
C ALA A 530 23.46 -16.82 -11.19
N GLN A 531 22.36 -17.08 -10.57
CA GLN A 531 21.22 -17.80 -11.15
C GLN A 531 20.54 -16.92 -12.20
N ASP A 532 20.18 -15.70 -11.83
CA ASP A 532 19.51 -14.72 -12.68
C ASP A 532 20.40 -13.48 -12.79
N LYS A 533 20.48 -12.89 -14.00
CA LYS A 533 21.18 -11.62 -14.25
C LYS A 533 20.30 -10.77 -15.12
N LYS A 534 20.09 -9.53 -14.72
CA LYS A 534 19.16 -8.60 -15.37
C LYS A 534 19.85 -7.28 -15.68
N MET A 535 19.62 -6.77 -16.86
CA MET A 535 20.02 -5.44 -17.29
C MET A 535 18.84 -4.74 -17.93
N HIS A 536 18.33 -3.72 -17.27
CA HIS A 536 17.15 -2.99 -17.70
C HIS A 536 17.49 -1.56 -18.04
N PHE A 537 17.00 -1.12 -19.19
CA PHE A 537 16.99 0.27 -19.60
C PHE A 537 15.55 0.73 -19.69
N SER A 538 15.17 1.75 -18.95
CA SER A 538 13.85 2.33 -19.02
C SER A 538 13.87 3.85 -19.13
N GLY A 539 12.87 4.37 -19.78
CA GLY A 539 12.64 5.80 -19.94
C GLY A 539 11.20 6.14 -19.62
N ASN A 540 10.99 7.30 -19.04
CA ASN A 540 9.67 7.81 -18.69
C ASN A 540 9.55 9.29 -19.04
N LEU A 541 8.42 9.67 -19.64
CA LEU A 541 8.04 11.02 -20.00
C LEU A 541 6.85 11.47 -19.15
N GLY A 542 7.04 12.47 -18.31
CA GLY A 542 5.96 13.23 -17.69
C GLY A 542 5.53 14.35 -18.64
N LEU A 543 4.27 14.31 -19.10
CA LEU A 543 3.74 15.29 -20.04
C LEU A 543 2.77 16.22 -19.32
N ARG A 544 2.63 17.45 -19.86
CA ARG A 544 1.69 18.43 -19.36
C ARG A 544 0.26 17.88 -19.23
N GLY A 545 -0.39 18.19 -18.11
CA GLY A 545 -1.75 17.74 -17.80
C GLY A 545 -1.79 16.37 -17.14
N GLY A 546 -0.64 15.81 -16.66
CA GLY A 546 -0.59 14.61 -15.87
C GLY A 546 -0.47 13.29 -16.66
N TRP A 547 -0.17 13.34 -17.98
CA TRP A 547 0.15 12.15 -18.75
C TRP A 547 1.52 11.59 -18.36
N ASN A 548 1.61 10.26 -18.32
CA ASN A 548 2.83 9.52 -18.06
C ASN A 548 3.01 8.45 -19.13
N VAL A 549 4.14 8.45 -19.85
CA VAL A 549 4.45 7.49 -20.90
C VAL A 549 5.83 6.91 -20.66
N GLY A 550 5.92 5.60 -20.51
CA GLY A 550 7.19 4.90 -20.31
C GLY A 550 7.43 3.83 -21.34
N ALA A 551 8.72 3.57 -21.61
CA ALA A 551 9.21 2.47 -22.41
C ALA A 551 10.46 1.88 -21.78
N GLY A 552 10.62 0.56 -21.89
CA GLY A 552 11.80 -0.17 -21.39
C GLY A 552 12.25 -1.27 -22.36
N PHE A 553 13.54 -1.58 -22.29
CA PHE A 553 14.14 -2.73 -22.94
C PHE A 553 14.98 -3.48 -21.92
N TYR A 554 14.68 -4.77 -21.73
CA TYR A 554 15.28 -5.63 -20.72
C TYR A 554 16.03 -6.77 -21.37
N VAL A 555 17.21 -7.03 -20.86
CA VAL A 555 18.04 -8.18 -21.24
C VAL A 555 18.28 -8.99 -19.98
N GLU A 556 17.81 -10.21 -19.97
CA GLU A 556 17.88 -11.05 -18.78
C GLU A 556 18.49 -12.42 -19.13
N THR A 557 19.26 -12.98 -18.22
CA THR A 557 19.56 -14.40 -18.20
C THR A 557 18.92 -15.00 -16.96
N PHE A 558 18.24 -16.09 -17.14
CA PHE A 558 17.48 -16.74 -16.08
C PHE A 558 17.89 -18.21 -15.94
N GLY A 559 18.18 -18.63 -14.71
CA GLY A 559 18.53 -19.99 -14.36
C GLY A 559 17.39 -20.71 -13.65
N PHE A 560 16.87 -21.78 -14.25
CA PHE A 560 15.82 -22.57 -13.62
C PHE A 560 16.35 -23.36 -12.42
N ASP A 561 15.57 -23.32 -11.33
CA ASP A 561 15.87 -24.10 -10.13
C ASP A 561 15.46 -25.57 -10.32
N ARG A 562 16.45 -26.45 -10.46
CA ARG A 562 16.23 -27.87 -10.67
C ARG A 562 15.47 -28.55 -9.53
N GLY A 563 15.51 -28.00 -8.33
CA GLY A 563 14.75 -28.49 -7.19
C GLY A 563 13.23 -28.50 -7.41
N LEU A 564 12.75 -27.48 -8.17
CA LEU A 564 11.32 -27.32 -8.43
C LEU A 564 10.74 -28.31 -9.44
N TYR A 565 11.58 -28.88 -10.33
CA TYR A 565 11.15 -29.88 -11.30
C TYR A 565 11.87 -31.23 -11.17
N SER A 566 12.42 -31.52 -10.01
CA SER A 566 13.14 -32.79 -9.75
C SER A 566 12.22 -34.01 -9.87
N GLY A 567 10.92 -33.85 -9.64
CA GLY A 567 9.89 -34.90 -9.79
C GLY A 567 9.36 -35.06 -11.23
N TYR A 568 9.78 -34.22 -12.18
CA TYR A 568 9.28 -34.29 -13.55
C TYR A 568 9.93 -35.43 -14.33
N ARG A 569 9.13 -36.05 -15.20
CA ARG A 569 9.54 -37.13 -16.10
C ARG A 569 9.04 -36.82 -17.52
N ILE A 570 9.57 -37.52 -18.51
CA ILE A 570 9.17 -37.45 -19.90
C ILE A 570 8.59 -38.83 -20.31
N LEU A 571 7.45 -38.83 -20.99
CA LEU A 571 6.87 -40.03 -21.59
C LEU A 571 7.40 -40.19 -23.04
N ALA A 572 8.31 -41.13 -23.23
CA ALA A 572 8.82 -41.42 -24.58
C ALA A 572 7.80 -42.16 -25.45
N PRO A 573 7.85 -42.08 -26.78
CA PRO A 573 6.96 -42.82 -27.67
C PRO A 573 7.00 -44.35 -27.49
N SER A 574 8.07 -44.90 -26.95
CA SER A 574 8.20 -46.30 -26.57
C SER A 574 7.39 -46.68 -25.32
N GLY A 575 6.72 -45.73 -24.65
CA GLY A 575 6.09 -45.91 -23.34
C GLY A 575 7.05 -45.85 -22.15
N ALA A 576 8.35 -45.69 -22.39
CA ALA A 576 9.33 -45.58 -21.32
C ALA A 576 9.29 -44.17 -20.67
N THR A 577 9.51 -44.14 -19.36
CA THR A 577 9.60 -42.91 -18.59
C THR A 577 11.07 -42.49 -18.44
N LEU A 578 11.42 -41.30 -18.93
CA LEU A 578 12.75 -40.76 -18.89
C LEU A 578 12.84 -39.57 -17.92
N PRO A 579 14.03 -39.24 -17.36
CA PRO A 579 14.19 -38.04 -16.55
C PRO A 579 13.98 -36.76 -17.38
N PHE A 580 13.27 -35.79 -16.83
CA PHE A 580 13.23 -34.42 -17.40
C PHE A 580 14.51 -33.68 -16.99
N VAL A 581 15.16 -33.04 -17.94
CA VAL A 581 16.43 -32.34 -17.70
C VAL A 581 16.25 -30.83 -17.73
N GLY A 582 15.37 -30.31 -18.59
CA GLY A 582 15.17 -28.87 -18.83
C GLY A 582 16.39 -28.16 -19.41
N ARG A 583 16.30 -26.86 -19.55
CA ARG A 583 17.47 -25.99 -19.85
C ARG A 583 18.03 -25.43 -18.54
N PRO A 584 19.34 -25.40 -18.35
CA PRO A 584 19.92 -24.83 -17.13
C PRO A 584 19.81 -23.31 -17.10
N ARG A 585 19.83 -22.65 -18.26
CA ARG A 585 19.77 -21.19 -18.40
C ARG A 585 19.15 -20.78 -19.74
N ILE A 586 18.39 -19.68 -19.71
CA ILE A 586 17.84 -19.02 -20.89
C ILE A 586 18.27 -17.55 -20.91
N THR A 587 18.18 -16.92 -22.09
CA THR A 587 18.42 -15.47 -22.24
C THR A 587 17.16 -14.84 -22.84
N ASN A 588 16.62 -13.84 -22.14
CA ASN A 588 15.37 -13.18 -22.45
C ASN A 588 15.60 -11.75 -22.93
N HIS A 589 14.66 -11.25 -23.72
CA HIS A 589 14.62 -9.86 -24.18
C HIS A 589 13.17 -9.40 -24.13
N ASP A 590 12.89 -8.42 -23.28
CA ASP A 590 11.55 -7.93 -23.07
C ASP A 590 11.44 -6.45 -23.38
N TYR A 591 10.29 -6.09 -23.94
CA TYR A 591 9.88 -4.72 -24.19
C TYR A 591 8.76 -4.37 -23.22
N VAL A 592 8.93 -3.27 -22.50
CA VAL A 592 7.96 -2.78 -21.54
C VAL A 592 7.39 -1.47 -22.04
N PHE A 593 6.07 -1.31 -21.96
CA PHE A 593 5.39 -0.07 -22.27
C PHE A 593 4.43 0.27 -21.12
N THR A 594 4.47 1.53 -20.67
CA THR A 594 3.55 2.04 -19.65
C THR A 594 2.85 3.30 -20.13
N LEU A 595 1.57 3.41 -19.82
CA LEU A 595 0.76 4.59 -20.12
C LEU A 595 -0.12 4.92 -18.92
N GLY A 596 0.02 6.13 -18.37
CA GLY A 596 -0.87 6.72 -17.39
C GLY A 596 -1.58 7.93 -18.01
N THR A 597 -2.90 7.96 -17.94
CA THR A 597 -3.67 9.13 -18.35
C THR A 597 -3.77 10.14 -17.21
N PRO A 598 -4.11 11.41 -17.50
CA PRO A 598 -4.60 12.32 -16.48
C PRO A 598 -5.81 11.71 -15.73
N GLN A 599 -6.00 12.17 -14.50
CA GLN A 599 -7.22 11.89 -13.77
C GLN A 599 -8.29 12.91 -14.15
N TRP A 600 -8.93 12.71 -15.32
CA TRP A 600 -10.06 13.55 -15.70
C TRP A 600 -11.24 13.34 -14.75
N SER A 601 -12.17 14.27 -14.70
CA SER A 601 -13.36 14.14 -13.82
C SER A 601 -14.15 12.85 -14.05
N ILE A 602 -14.21 12.37 -15.29
CA ILE A 602 -15.01 11.20 -15.69
C ILE A 602 -14.18 9.93 -15.81
N PHE A 603 -12.88 10.02 -16.13
CA PHE A 603 -12.09 8.87 -16.53
C PHE A 603 -10.63 8.97 -16.12
N GLY A 604 -10.04 7.83 -15.82
CA GLY A 604 -8.60 7.65 -15.64
C GLY A 604 -8.20 6.22 -16.00
N ALA A 605 -6.99 6.04 -16.56
CA ALA A 605 -6.49 4.72 -16.93
C ALA A 605 -4.98 4.59 -16.69
N ASN A 606 -4.55 3.38 -16.34
CA ASN A 606 -3.15 2.96 -16.32
C ASN A 606 -3.00 1.65 -17.08
N LEU A 607 -2.00 1.58 -17.94
CA LEU A 607 -1.64 0.39 -18.70
C LEU A 607 -0.18 0.05 -18.46
N LEU A 608 0.10 -1.22 -18.20
CA LEU A 608 1.41 -1.85 -18.31
C LEU A 608 1.30 -2.98 -19.32
N TYR A 609 2.18 -2.97 -20.31
CA TYR A 609 2.36 -4.06 -21.26
C TYR A 609 3.81 -4.52 -21.21
N VAL A 610 4.01 -5.84 -21.15
CA VAL A 610 5.32 -6.49 -21.31
C VAL A 610 5.18 -7.54 -22.39
N GLY A 611 6.04 -7.49 -23.37
CA GLY A 611 6.09 -8.47 -24.45
C GLY A 611 7.51 -8.80 -24.82
N GLY A 612 7.75 -9.98 -25.34
CA GLY A 612 9.07 -10.45 -25.71
C GLY A 612 9.28 -11.93 -25.42
N HIS A 613 10.42 -12.24 -24.83
CA HIS A 613 10.79 -13.62 -24.49
C HIS A 613 11.06 -13.70 -22.99
N ASP A 614 10.35 -14.59 -22.29
CA ASP A 614 10.49 -14.73 -20.83
C ASP A 614 10.40 -16.19 -20.37
N GLU A 615 10.45 -16.42 -19.06
CA GLU A 615 10.40 -17.73 -18.44
C GLU A 615 9.01 -18.35 -18.55
N ASN A 616 8.95 -19.52 -19.14
CA ASN A 616 7.79 -20.39 -19.10
C ASN A 616 7.96 -21.44 -17.97
N PHE A 617 7.39 -21.16 -16.83
CA PHE A 617 7.42 -22.08 -15.68
C PHE A 617 6.50 -23.30 -15.84
N PHE A 618 5.61 -23.34 -16.82
CA PHE A 618 4.83 -24.53 -17.10
C PHE A 618 5.72 -25.67 -17.62
N GLU A 619 6.71 -25.32 -18.47
CA GLU A 619 7.56 -26.29 -19.16
C GLU A 619 9.05 -26.10 -18.87
N TRP A 620 9.41 -25.14 -17.99
CA TRP A 620 10.80 -24.80 -17.67
C TRP A 620 11.63 -24.46 -18.91
N ALA A 621 11.05 -23.65 -19.75
CA ALA A 621 11.55 -23.28 -21.06
C ALA A 621 11.48 -21.75 -21.27
N GLN A 622 11.93 -21.28 -22.41
CA GLN A 622 11.69 -19.90 -22.85
C GLN A 622 10.40 -19.87 -23.68
N ALA A 623 9.57 -18.87 -23.47
CA ALA A 623 8.38 -18.61 -24.29
C ALA A 623 8.34 -17.18 -24.81
N ASN A 624 7.55 -16.94 -25.86
CA ASN A 624 7.08 -15.58 -26.17
C ASN A 624 5.96 -15.26 -25.19
N ILE A 625 6.01 -14.07 -24.61
CA ILE A 625 5.01 -13.64 -23.63
C ILE A 625 4.29 -12.39 -24.06
N ASP A 626 3.04 -12.29 -23.66
CA ASP A 626 2.30 -11.05 -23.56
C ASP A 626 1.74 -10.95 -22.14
N TYR A 627 2.14 -9.90 -21.42
CA TYR A 627 1.63 -9.56 -20.12
C TYR A 627 0.95 -8.19 -20.19
N VAL A 628 -0.29 -8.10 -19.73
CA VAL A 628 -1.08 -6.87 -19.69
C VAL A 628 -1.62 -6.66 -18.29
N GLN A 629 -1.38 -5.49 -17.72
CA GLN A 629 -2.12 -5.00 -16.58
C GLN A 629 -2.79 -3.68 -16.96
N LEU A 630 -4.11 -3.65 -16.90
CA LEU A 630 -4.92 -2.48 -17.22
C LEU A 630 -5.80 -2.15 -16.02
N ASP A 631 -5.72 -0.90 -15.57
CA ASP A 631 -6.59 -0.35 -14.55
C ASP A 631 -7.38 0.82 -15.13
N LEU A 632 -8.69 0.80 -14.98
CA LEU A 632 -9.63 1.79 -15.45
C LEU A 632 -10.46 2.32 -14.29
N SER A 633 -10.70 3.63 -14.26
CA SER A 633 -11.63 4.24 -13.33
C SER A 633 -12.56 5.18 -14.09
N VAL A 634 -13.86 4.89 -14.06
CA VAL A 634 -14.91 5.68 -14.70
C VAL A 634 -15.83 6.24 -13.63
N ARG A 635 -16.09 7.52 -13.67
CA ARG A 635 -16.94 8.26 -12.72
C ARG A 635 -18.10 8.93 -13.47
N PRO A 636 -19.21 8.22 -13.72
CA PRO A 636 -20.33 8.74 -14.49
C PRO A 636 -21.07 9.90 -13.82
N SER A 637 -20.90 10.01 -12.49
CA SER A 637 -21.42 11.12 -11.68
C SER A 637 -20.55 11.30 -10.45
N ASP A 638 -20.81 12.33 -9.66
CA ASP A 638 -20.18 12.56 -8.36
C ASP A 638 -20.44 11.44 -7.32
N ARG A 639 -21.41 10.55 -7.56
CA ARG A 639 -21.83 9.46 -6.66
C ARG A 639 -21.54 8.06 -7.18
N ALA A 640 -21.30 7.92 -8.47
CA ALA A 640 -21.11 6.61 -9.10
C ALA A 640 -19.67 6.44 -9.57
N ARG A 641 -19.08 5.30 -9.26
CA ARG A 641 -17.74 4.92 -9.67
C ARG A 641 -17.73 3.48 -10.19
N ILE A 642 -17.04 3.27 -11.28
CA ILE A 642 -16.78 1.96 -11.85
C ILE A 642 -15.26 1.81 -11.98
N ASP A 643 -14.66 0.89 -11.23
CA ASP A 643 -13.27 0.52 -11.39
C ASP A 643 -13.19 -0.82 -12.11
N GLY A 644 -12.45 -0.87 -13.19
CA GLY A 644 -12.14 -2.07 -13.95
C GLY A 644 -10.65 -2.39 -13.83
N SER A 645 -10.28 -3.64 -13.63
CA SER A 645 -8.91 -4.10 -13.76
C SER A 645 -8.84 -5.37 -14.60
N LEU A 646 -7.76 -5.53 -15.35
CA LEU A 646 -7.42 -6.72 -16.09
C LEU A 646 -5.96 -7.09 -15.80
N ALA A 647 -5.75 -8.28 -15.26
CA ALA A 647 -4.46 -8.94 -15.26
C ALA A 647 -4.51 -10.07 -16.27
N TYR A 648 -3.61 -10.07 -17.22
CA TYR A 648 -3.56 -11.04 -18.31
C TYR A 648 -2.12 -11.45 -18.56
N SER A 649 -1.87 -12.76 -18.75
CA SER A 649 -0.61 -13.28 -19.27
C SER A 649 -0.84 -14.48 -20.15
N ASP A 650 -0.13 -14.58 -21.28
CA ASP A 650 -0.02 -15.79 -22.05
C ASP A 650 1.45 -16.12 -22.40
N TYR A 651 1.64 -17.40 -22.67
CA TYR A 651 2.96 -17.98 -22.94
C TYR A 651 2.85 -18.84 -24.18
N TRP A 652 3.51 -18.43 -25.25
CA TRP A 652 3.54 -19.12 -26.53
C TRP A 652 4.87 -19.84 -26.73
N ARG A 653 4.82 -21.13 -27.00
CA ARG A 653 6.03 -21.92 -27.27
C ARG A 653 6.81 -21.35 -28.46
N ARG A 654 8.09 -21.36 -28.35
CA ARG A 654 8.95 -20.82 -29.42
C ARG A 654 9.14 -21.78 -30.58
N SER A 655 8.97 -23.08 -30.37
CA SER A 655 9.20 -24.11 -31.40
C SER A 655 8.13 -24.10 -32.49
N ASP A 656 6.88 -23.93 -32.12
CA ASP A 656 5.72 -24.09 -33.03
C ASP A 656 4.58 -23.07 -32.82
N HIS A 657 4.79 -22.06 -31.98
CA HIS A 657 3.81 -21.02 -31.64
C HIS A 657 2.46 -21.54 -31.09
N THR A 658 2.47 -22.69 -30.44
CA THR A 658 1.30 -23.18 -29.69
C THR A 658 1.26 -22.57 -28.30
N LEU A 659 0.04 -22.41 -27.74
CA LEU A 659 -0.14 -21.90 -26.39
C LEU A 659 0.39 -22.89 -25.35
N ALA A 660 1.31 -22.46 -24.47
CA ALA A 660 1.76 -23.26 -23.34
C ALA A 660 0.88 -23.02 -22.11
N GLY A 661 0.52 -21.78 -21.84
CA GLY A 661 -0.38 -21.42 -20.73
C GLY A 661 -0.91 -20.00 -20.81
N ARG A 662 -2.00 -19.75 -20.08
CA ARG A 662 -2.66 -18.44 -20.01
C ARG A 662 -3.30 -18.23 -18.64
N ASN A 663 -3.19 -17.00 -18.15
CA ASN A 663 -3.93 -16.50 -17.01
C ASN A 663 -4.69 -15.24 -17.37
N MET A 664 -5.91 -15.08 -16.89
CA MET A 664 -6.71 -13.88 -17.14
C MET A 664 -7.63 -13.61 -15.95
N ILE A 665 -7.53 -12.42 -15.35
CA ILE A 665 -8.36 -11.98 -14.22
C ILE A 665 -8.93 -10.59 -14.55
N PRO A 666 -10.04 -10.48 -15.26
CA PRO A 666 -10.83 -9.25 -15.32
C PRO A 666 -11.66 -9.10 -14.06
N ARG A 667 -11.63 -7.91 -13.47
CA ARG A 667 -12.41 -7.52 -12.30
C ARG A 667 -13.11 -6.20 -12.56
N VAL A 668 -14.38 -6.11 -12.18
CA VAL A 668 -15.18 -4.89 -12.24
C VAL A 668 -15.76 -4.63 -10.86
N LYS A 669 -15.59 -3.41 -10.38
CA LYS A 669 -16.17 -2.95 -9.13
C LYS A 669 -17.03 -1.71 -9.40
N PHE A 670 -18.31 -1.79 -9.06
CA PHE A 670 -19.24 -0.68 -9.09
C PHE A 670 -19.53 -0.21 -7.68
N GLU A 671 -19.37 1.09 -7.43
CA GLU A 671 -19.71 1.74 -6.16
C GLU A 671 -20.70 2.87 -6.39
N TYR A 672 -21.73 2.94 -5.55
CA TYR A 672 -22.70 4.01 -5.56
C TYR A 672 -22.85 4.60 -4.16
N GLN A 673 -22.48 5.86 -4.02
CA GLN A 673 -22.51 6.60 -2.75
C GLN A 673 -23.87 7.32 -2.62
N LEU A 674 -24.72 6.85 -1.73
CA LEU A 674 -26.00 7.51 -1.45
C LEU A 674 -25.82 8.77 -0.61
N THR A 675 -25.02 8.65 0.47
CA THR A 675 -24.61 9.75 1.36
C THR A 675 -23.16 9.52 1.77
N ARG A 676 -22.54 10.42 2.51
CA ARG A 676 -21.19 10.22 3.06
C ARG A 676 -21.04 8.95 3.90
N ALA A 677 -22.14 8.55 4.56
CA ALA A 677 -22.15 7.41 5.47
C ALA A 677 -22.71 6.13 4.85
N VAL A 678 -23.36 6.19 3.70
CA VAL A 678 -24.08 5.07 3.09
C VAL A 678 -23.64 4.83 1.66
N PHE A 679 -23.14 3.64 1.40
CA PHE A 679 -22.83 3.22 0.03
C PHE A 679 -23.23 1.78 -0.27
N MET A 680 -23.32 1.46 -1.55
CA MET A 680 -23.48 0.12 -2.06
C MET A 680 -22.32 -0.20 -2.99
N ARG A 681 -21.85 -1.44 -2.95
CA ARG A 681 -20.75 -1.94 -3.78
C ARG A 681 -21.11 -3.28 -4.38
N LEU A 682 -20.82 -3.44 -5.65
CA LEU A 682 -20.87 -4.70 -6.37
C LEU A 682 -19.52 -4.98 -6.98
N VAL A 683 -18.98 -6.16 -6.75
CA VAL A 683 -17.73 -6.65 -7.35
C VAL A 683 -18.03 -7.89 -8.15
N GLY A 684 -17.49 -7.98 -9.35
CA GLY A 684 -17.47 -9.18 -10.17
C GLY A 684 -16.03 -9.46 -10.61
N GLU A 685 -15.57 -10.69 -10.43
CA GLU A 685 -14.24 -11.14 -10.84
C GLU A 685 -14.37 -12.47 -11.56
N TYR A 686 -13.64 -12.61 -12.66
CA TYR A 686 -13.55 -13.85 -13.41
C TYR A 686 -12.10 -14.29 -13.47
N ASP A 687 -11.84 -15.53 -13.06
CA ASP A 687 -10.52 -16.12 -13.10
C ASP A 687 -10.47 -17.21 -14.17
N LEU A 688 -9.52 -17.10 -15.08
CA LEU A 688 -9.19 -18.12 -16.04
C LEU A 688 -7.73 -18.53 -15.85
N PHE A 689 -7.52 -19.82 -15.65
CA PHE A 689 -6.22 -20.46 -15.72
C PHE A 689 -6.30 -21.62 -16.72
N GLU A 690 -5.44 -21.59 -17.73
CA GLU A 690 -5.35 -22.70 -18.68
C GLU A 690 -3.89 -23.00 -19.07
N HIS A 691 -3.60 -24.24 -19.28
CA HIS A 691 -2.41 -24.69 -20.01
C HIS A 691 -2.75 -25.85 -20.93
N ASP A 692 -1.98 -25.98 -22.01
CA ASP A 692 -2.08 -27.09 -22.94
C ASP A 692 -1.37 -28.35 -22.37
N ASP A 693 -1.39 -29.45 -23.09
CA ASP A 693 -0.56 -30.61 -22.77
C ASP A 693 0.89 -30.18 -22.63
N LEU A 694 1.45 -30.33 -21.44
CA LEU A 694 2.82 -29.87 -21.18
C LEU A 694 3.84 -30.87 -21.71
N ARG A 695 4.94 -30.37 -22.25
CA ARG A 695 5.95 -31.18 -22.93
C ARG A 695 7.38 -30.68 -22.65
N ASP A 696 8.36 -31.50 -22.97
CA ASP A 696 9.77 -31.13 -22.93
C ASP A 696 10.11 -30.27 -24.16
N GLU A 697 9.62 -29.03 -24.16
CA GLU A 697 9.67 -28.05 -25.24
C GLU A 697 11.09 -27.83 -25.81
N THR A 698 12.09 -27.94 -24.96
CA THR A 698 13.44 -27.54 -25.31
C THR A 698 14.30 -28.64 -25.96
N ARG A 699 13.87 -29.91 -25.89
CA ARG A 699 14.71 -31.04 -26.26
C ARG A 699 14.00 -32.13 -27.06
N THR A 700 13.03 -32.79 -26.46
CA THR A 700 12.41 -34.00 -27.01
C THR A 700 11.03 -33.78 -27.57
N ASN A 701 10.37 -32.73 -27.12
CA ASN A 701 8.98 -32.44 -27.41
C ASN A 701 7.99 -33.54 -26.94
N PHE A 702 8.46 -34.42 -26.04
CA PHE A 702 7.62 -35.48 -25.48
C PHE A 702 6.80 -34.97 -24.29
N PRO A 703 5.61 -35.58 -24.04
CA PRO A 703 4.75 -35.18 -22.94
C PRO A 703 5.46 -35.28 -21.58
N LEU A 704 5.13 -34.33 -20.68
CA LEU A 704 5.61 -34.33 -19.29
C LEU A 704 4.72 -35.21 -18.40
N ILE A 705 5.36 -35.86 -17.44
CA ILE A 705 4.73 -36.50 -16.30
C ILE A 705 5.13 -35.74 -15.05
N ILE A 706 4.17 -35.24 -14.29
CA ILE A 706 4.37 -34.46 -13.07
C ILE A 706 3.71 -35.21 -11.92
N ASN A 707 4.49 -35.51 -10.87
CA ASN A 707 4.03 -36.27 -9.70
C ASN A 707 3.38 -37.64 -10.02
N GLY A 708 3.76 -38.25 -11.15
CA GLY A 708 3.27 -39.56 -11.60
C GLY A 708 2.12 -39.47 -12.61
N ASP A 709 1.51 -38.33 -12.82
CA ASP A 709 0.41 -38.11 -13.75
C ASP A 709 0.87 -37.40 -15.02
N LEU A 710 0.25 -37.76 -16.17
CA LEU A 710 0.49 -37.06 -17.43
C LEU A 710 -0.01 -35.61 -17.29
N ALA A 711 0.86 -34.64 -17.60
CA ALA A 711 0.55 -33.20 -17.53
C ALA A 711 -0.35 -32.78 -18.71
N SER A 712 -1.56 -33.30 -18.73
CA SER A 712 -2.57 -33.00 -19.77
C SER A 712 -3.11 -31.60 -19.63
N ALA A 713 -3.66 -31.08 -20.72
CA ALA A 713 -4.29 -29.75 -20.78
C ALA A 713 -5.31 -29.55 -19.65
N VAL A 714 -5.21 -28.38 -19.01
CA VAL A 714 -6.13 -27.97 -17.93
C VAL A 714 -6.75 -26.63 -18.28
N ARG A 715 -8.01 -26.48 -17.96
CA ARG A 715 -8.72 -25.19 -18.07
C ARG A 715 -9.62 -25.01 -16.86
N SER A 716 -9.18 -24.19 -15.91
CA SER A 716 -9.94 -23.82 -14.72
C SER A 716 -10.59 -22.44 -14.92
N ARG A 717 -11.85 -22.31 -14.53
CA ARG A 717 -12.58 -21.04 -14.58
C ARG A 717 -13.35 -20.87 -13.29
N SER A 718 -13.32 -19.67 -12.75
CA SER A 718 -14.21 -19.30 -11.65
C SER A 718 -14.79 -17.90 -11.85
N VAL A 719 -15.97 -17.68 -11.31
CA VAL A 719 -16.61 -16.37 -11.21
C VAL A 719 -16.90 -16.11 -9.75
N HIS A 720 -16.41 -14.98 -9.28
CA HIS A 720 -16.68 -14.50 -7.93
C HIS A 720 -17.49 -13.21 -8.01
N GLY A 721 -18.54 -13.11 -7.19
CA GLY A 721 -19.38 -11.92 -7.12
C GLY A 721 -19.71 -11.57 -5.69
N ASP A 722 -19.49 -10.27 -5.32
CA ASP A 722 -19.78 -9.74 -3.98
C ASP A 722 -20.69 -8.53 -4.07
N PHE A 723 -21.70 -8.49 -3.21
CA PHE A 723 -22.51 -7.32 -2.94
C PHE A 723 -22.35 -6.88 -1.50
N LEU A 724 -22.20 -5.58 -1.27
CA LEU A 724 -22.12 -4.97 0.04
C LEU A 724 -23.03 -3.74 0.11
N PHE A 725 -23.90 -3.70 1.13
CA PHE A 725 -24.49 -2.49 1.66
C PHE A 725 -23.73 -2.07 2.90
N SER A 726 -23.30 -0.80 2.95
CA SER A 726 -22.51 -0.23 4.04
C SER A 726 -23.16 1.01 4.60
N TYR A 727 -23.27 1.08 5.92
CA TYR A 727 -23.54 2.29 6.68
C TYR A 727 -22.40 2.51 7.67
N GLN A 728 -21.61 3.57 7.45
CA GLN A 728 -20.42 3.90 8.23
C GLN A 728 -20.38 5.41 8.52
N PRO A 729 -21.10 5.88 9.56
CA PRO A 729 -21.13 7.30 9.90
C PRO A 729 -19.79 7.83 10.46
N THR A 730 -19.05 6.98 11.16
CA THR A 730 -17.71 7.28 11.70
C THR A 730 -16.86 6.02 11.73
N PRO A 731 -15.52 6.12 11.69
CA PRO A 731 -14.65 4.97 11.87
C PRO A 731 -14.99 4.17 13.12
N GLY A 732 -15.15 2.86 12.99
CA GLY A 732 -15.51 1.96 14.08
C GLY A 732 -17.03 1.80 14.34
N THR A 733 -17.91 2.70 13.87
CA THR A 733 -19.36 2.50 13.90
C THR A 733 -19.84 2.08 12.51
N VAL A 734 -20.23 0.81 12.36
CA VAL A 734 -20.58 0.25 11.04
C VAL A 734 -21.77 -0.70 11.13
N LEU A 735 -22.57 -0.70 10.07
CA LEU A 735 -23.51 -1.76 9.74
C LEU A 735 -23.24 -2.23 8.31
N PHE A 736 -22.85 -3.46 8.16
CA PHE A 736 -22.60 -4.10 6.88
C PHE A 736 -23.56 -5.24 6.66
N LEU A 737 -24.13 -5.29 5.45
CA LEU A 737 -24.93 -6.42 4.97
C LEU A 737 -24.34 -6.84 3.64
N GLY A 738 -23.94 -8.09 3.52
CA GLY A 738 -23.27 -8.57 2.32
C GLY A 738 -23.74 -9.93 1.86
N TYR A 739 -23.57 -10.15 0.55
CA TYR A 739 -23.76 -11.42 -0.11
C TYR A 739 -22.58 -11.66 -1.05
N GLY A 740 -22.00 -12.85 -0.99
CA GLY A 740 -20.99 -13.28 -1.94
C GLY A 740 -21.35 -14.64 -2.54
N SER A 741 -20.95 -14.86 -3.80
CA SER A 741 -21.17 -16.12 -4.50
C SER A 741 -19.97 -16.46 -5.37
N GLN A 742 -19.64 -17.74 -5.41
CA GLN A 742 -18.62 -18.31 -6.29
C GLN A 742 -19.23 -19.40 -7.15
N ALA A 743 -18.89 -19.37 -8.44
CA ALA A 743 -19.25 -20.42 -9.39
C ALA A 743 -17.98 -20.91 -10.08
N ASP A 744 -17.77 -22.21 -10.09
CA ASP A 744 -16.60 -22.86 -10.65
C ASP A 744 -16.98 -23.69 -11.88
N GLY A 745 -16.14 -23.64 -12.90
CA GLY A 745 -16.15 -24.52 -14.05
C GLY A 745 -14.96 -25.46 -13.97
N ASN A 746 -15.16 -26.64 -13.42
CA ASN A 746 -14.12 -27.68 -13.37
C ASN A 746 -14.06 -28.38 -14.74
N PRO A 747 -12.91 -28.44 -15.40
CA PRO A 747 -12.79 -29.20 -16.65
C PRO A 747 -12.89 -30.70 -16.34
N ASP A 748 -13.68 -31.41 -17.13
CA ASP A 748 -13.51 -32.85 -17.28
C ASP A 748 -12.21 -33.06 -18.07
N PRO A 749 -11.16 -33.67 -17.50
CA PRO A 749 -9.89 -33.89 -18.19
C PRO A 749 -10.03 -34.69 -19.49
N LEU A 750 -11.15 -35.40 -19.68
CA LEU A 750 -11.45 -36.17 -20.87
C LEU A 750 -12.21 -35.39 -21.97
N GLN A 751 -12.63 -34.15 -21.68
CA GLN A 751 -13.40 -33.33 -22.62
C GLN A 751 -12.67 -31.99 -22.91
N ARG A 752 -11.63 -32.05 -23.73
CA ARG A 752 -10.71 -30.93 -24.05
C ARG A 752 -11.35 -29.64 -24.55
N PHE A 753 -12.59 -29.64 -25.06
CA PHE A 753 -13.21 -28.50 -25.73
C PHE A 753 -14.66 -28.21 -25.35
N ASN A 754 -15.26 -28.92 -24.39
CA ASN A 754 -16.62 -28.62 -23.96
C ASN A 754 -16.67 -27.50 -22.94
N TRP A 755 -17.39 -26.44 -23.26
CA TRP A 755 -17.79 -25.39 -22.34
C TRP A 755 -18.65 -25.99 -21.22
N GLN A 756 -18.03 -26.47 -20.15
CA GLN A 756 -18.78 -26.84 -18.96
C GLN A 756 -19.42 -25.57 -18.38
N PRO A 757 -20.71 -25.55 -18.10
CA PRO A 757 -21.36 -24.43 -17.48
C PRO A 757 -20.75 -24.19 -16.10
N LEU A 758 -20.53 -22.93 -15.75
CA LEU A 758 -20.16 -22.55 -14.38
C LEU A 758 -21.25 -23.05 -13.44
N ARG A 759 -20.85 -23.79 -12.41
CA ARG A 759 -21.77 -24.28 -11.39
C ARG A 759 -21.50 -23.53 -10.09
N ARG A 760 -22.57 -23.10 -9.44
CA ARG A 760 -22.50 -22.48 -8.13
C ARG A 760 -21.75 -23.42 -7.17
N ALA A 761 -20.60 -22.97 -6.64
CA ALA A 761 -19.73 -23.75 -5.78
C ALA A 761 -19.95 -23.39 -4.30
N SER A 762 -20.09 -22.11 -4.02
CA SER A 762 -20.38 -21.62 -2.67
C SER A 762 -21.08 -20.26 -2.73
N ASP A 763 -21.76 -19.91 -1.65
CA ASP A 763 -22.19 -18.54 -1.39
C ASP A 763 -22.22 -18.26 0.12
N TYR A 764 -22.33 -17.00 0.44
CA TYR A 764 -22.48 -16.60 1.84
C TYR A 764 -23.29 -15.30 1.95
N PHE A 765 -24.03 -15.22 3.03
CA PHE A 765 -24.58 -13.97 3.55
C PHE A 765 -23.88 -13.59 4.83
N PHE A 766 -23.61 -12.31 5.01
CA PHE A 766 -23.11 -11.84 6.29
C PHE A 766 -23.80 -10.54 6.72
N ALA A 767 -23.92 -10.39 8.03
CA ALA A 767 -24.31 -9.17 8.67
C ALA A 767 -23.32 -8.85 9.78
N LYS A 768 -22.83 -7.62 9.81
CA LYS A 768 -21.90 -7.12 10.83
C LYS A 768 -22.40 -5.80 11.37
N ALA A 769 -22.43 -5.68 12.68
CA ALA A 769 -22.69 -4.44 13.36
C ALA A 769 -21.61 -4.17 14.39
N SER A 770 -21.09 -2.96 14.43
CA SER A 770 -20.22 -2.48 15.51
C SER A 770 -20.55 -1.04 15.86
N TYR A 771 -20.27 -0.65 17.10
CA TYR A 771 -20.48 0.70 17.57
C TYR A 771 -19.30 1.19 18.39
N LEU A 772 -18.77 2.35 18.05
CA LEU A 772 -17.66 2.98 18.75
C LEU A 772 -18.16 3.87 19.87
N PHE A 773 -17.95 3.44 21.12
CA PHE A 773 -18.09 4.29 22.30
C PHE A 773 -16.76 5.00 22.56
N ARG A 774 -16.75 6.31 22.44
CA ARG A 774 -15.58 7.16 22.70
C ARG A 774 -15.80 7.99 23.95
N ILE A 775 -15.00 7.72 25.02
CA ILE A 775 -15.10 8.34 26.34
C ILE A 775 -14.01 9.41 26.52
#